data_21e8205b5048abad61f12398a263c9d2
#
_entry.id   21e8205b5048abad61f12398a263c9d2
#
_cell.length_a   1.000
_cell.length_b   1.000
_cell.length_c   1.000
_cell.angle_alpha   90.00
_cell.angle_beta   90.00
_cell.angle_gamma   90.00
#
_symmetry.space_group_name_H-M   'P 1'
#
loop_
_entity.id
_entity.type
_entity.pdbx_description
1 polymer ?
#
loop_
_entity_poly.entity_id
_entity_poly.type
_entity_poly.pdbx_seq_one_letter_code
_entity_poly.pdbx_strand_id
1 'polypeptide(L)'
;IYGSLIYGMAVLMYVTSRRNLMHGKEYGTARFADIRMVNKALADKDESKNRILSNNVRMSTDTSVTGLNNNMLVIGGSGAGKTFFIVKPNIMQMMLNNSFIATDPKGEIARATANMLKKNGYNVKVLNLIDMAKSDGYNPFRYIREENDVVKLVTNIISNTTPKETAPSDPFWEKSESMFLQALFYYVWLEMPPNRKNFQSVLDLLSEAEVDAKGNDSKLTKKMKQLAKTSKLKQNHPAYKQYMKVIRGAGDTVRSIIISANSRLALLENPQILRILSKDDLHLEELGIGVNGDKHTRTALFCIIPDSDKSYNFIVGMLYTQLFQELYFQADFRNGGKLPIQVTLMMDEFSNVALPDDFCSLLSTMRSRRISSIIIIQNLAQIKALFKDTWETITGNCDTLVYLGGNEKSTHQYISEMLGKSTIDKRSTGETRGVHGSASRNYDVLGRELMTPDEVRNMSNKKCLIFIKGFNPIFDDKYIPFRHKNFSQTEDGGGKAYVHDPSLNQESLRPVKLLSEKQINDIKEYKKENEVVHIMDMSLEEIMMLDDTKRLYFENSNESESSGDEGSAKTISRTDILENMTEQELMDEITNRMCMMDFSREQIEEITKSLDAHMKLSILLSYLYPTTSAEEMAKKRNEHLSKRD
;
A
#
# COMPACT_ATOMS: atom_id res chain seq x y z
N ILE A 1 -78.15 -10.50 28.04
CA ILE A 1 -77.95 -9.35 27.14
C ILE A 1 -77.23 -8.19 27.87
N TYR A 2 -77.71 -7.74 29.06
CA TYR A 2 -77.06 -6.64 29.79
C TYR A 2 -75.62 -6.97 30.24
N GLY A 3 -75.34 -8.20 30.69
CA GLY A 3 -74.00 -8.63 31.09
C GLY A 3 -72.99 -8.64 29.94
N SER A 4 -73.46 -9.05 28.75
CA SER A 4 -72.60 -9.05 27.53
C SER A 4 -72.28 -7.63 27.03
N LEU A 5 -73.24 -6.69 27.26
CA LEU A 5 -73.05 -5.27 26.91
C LEU A 5 -72.03 -4.59 27.84
N ILE A 6 -72.14 -4.85 29.15
CA ILE A 6 -71.23 -4.34 30.19
C ILE A 6 -69.83 -4.92 29.96
N TYR A 7 -69.71 -6.24 29.66
CA TYR A 7 -68.41 -6.86 29.31
C TYR A 7 -67.82 -6.29 28.03
N GLY A 8 -68.65 -6.12 26.99
CA GLY A 8 -68.20 -5.50 25.76
C GLY A 8 -67.70 -4.06 25.94
N MET A 9 -68.41 -3.27 26.79
CA MET A 9 -68.02 -1.92 27.12
C MET A 9 -66.73 -1.89 27.97
N ALA A 10 -66.57 -2.81 28.94
CA ALA A 10 -65.37 -2.95 29.74
C ALA A 10 -64.16 -3.37 28.88
N VAL A 11 -64.36 -4.29 27.94
CA VAL A 11 -63.33 -4.70 26.99
C VAL A 11 -62.95 -3.54 26.01
N LEU A 12 -63.98 -2.80 25.54
CA LEU A 12 -63.74 -1.63 24.70
C LEU A 12 -62.98 -0.54 25.46
N MET A 13 -63.37 -0.24 26.72
CA MET A 13 -62.62 0.67 27.58
C MET A 13 -61.20 0.17 27.84
N TYR A 14 -61.00 -1.09 28.10
CA TYR A 14 -59.68 -1.68 28.30
C TYR A 14 -58.79 -1.57 27.04
N VAL A 15 -59.32 -1.88 25.87
CA VAL A 15 -58.60 -1.82 24.59
C VAL A 15 -58.33 -0.38 24.19
N THR A 16 -59.29 0.54 24.37
CA THR A 16 -59.12 1.96 24.05
C THR A 16 -58.29 2.73 25.07
N SER A 17 -58.26 2.27 26.35
CA SER A 17 -57.40 2.83 27.39
C SER A 17 -55.97 2.27 27.39
N ARG A 18 -55.67 1.26 26.56
CA ARG A 18 -54.31 0.75 26.41
C ARG A 18 -53.42 1.84 25.79
N ARG A 19 -52.87 2.66 26.66
CA ARG A 19 -51.78 3.56 26.30
C ARG A 19 -50.51 2.74 26.21
N ASN A 20 -49.85 2.81 25.06
CA ASN A 20 -48.57 2.17 24.88
C ASN A 20 -47.50 3.03 25.57
N LEU A 21 -47.49 3.01 26.90
CA LEU A 21 -46.59 3.81 27.72
C LEU A 21 -45.25 3.09 27.83
N MET A 22 -44.24 3.64 27.14
CA MET A 22 -42.87 3.19 27.25
C MET A 22 -42.16 3.96 28.39
N HIS A 23 -42.53 3.68 29.64
CA HIS A 23 -41.98 4.38 30.80
C HIS A 23 -40.47 4.42 30.82
N GLY A 24 -39.89 5.62 30.92
CA GLY A 24 -38.45 5.88 30.89
C GLY A 24 -37.80 5.69 29.53
N LYS A 25 -38.61 5.54 28.45
CA LYS A 25 -38.14 5.35 27.08
C LYS A 25 -38.88 6.22 26.07
N GLU A 26 -39.69 7.15 26.52
CA GLU A 26 -40.62 7.95 25.72
C GLU A 26 -39.90 8.75 24.60
N TYR A 27 -38.68 9.21 24.88
CA TYR A 27 -37.87 10.00 23.96
C TYR A 27 -36.61 9.30 23.45
N GLY A 28 -36.26 8.14 24.05
CA GLY A 28 -35.10 7.37 23.66
C GLY A 28 -34.44 6.60 24.79
N THR A 29 -33.57 5.67 24.41
CA THR A 29 -32.88 4.75 25.33
C THR A 29 -31.35 4.85 25.25
N ALA A 30 -30.83 5.95 24.69
CA ALA A 30 -29.39 6.14 24.55
C ALA A 30 -28.69 6.12 25.91
N ARG A 31 -27.62 5.36 25.99
CA ARG A 31 -26.74 5.23 27.15
C ARG A 31 -25.34 4.84 26.70
N PHE A 32 -24.33 5.11 27.49
CA PHE A 32 -23.00 4.59 27.26
C PHE A 32 -22.94 3.08 27.54
N ALA A 33 -22.11 2.40 26.71
CA ALA A 33 -21.90 0.97 26.85
C ALA A 33 -21.03 0.62 28.08
N ASP A 34 -21.23 -0.57 28.62
CA ASP A 34 -20.28 -1.17 29.56
C ASP A 34 -19.08 -1.74 28.73
N ILE A 35 -17.91 -1.17 28.94
CA ILE A 35 -16.66 -1.54 28.23
C ILE A 35 -16.31 -3.03 28.43
N ARG A 36 -16.62 -3.60 29.62
CA ARG A 36 -16.34 -5.02 29.88
C ARG A 36 -17.15 -5.93 28.97
N MET A 37 -18.42 -5.57 28.76
CA MET A 37 -19.34 -6.32 27.89
C MET A 37 -18.89 -6.21 26.43
N VAL A 38 -18.43 -5.02 25.97
CA VAL A 38 -17.90 -4.79 24.63
C VAL A 38 -16.65 -5.62 24.40
N ASN A 39 -15.68 -5.56 25.31
CA ASN A 39 -14.45 -6.34 25.19
C ASN A 39 -14.72 -7.85 25.21
N LYS A 40 -15.65 -8.32 26.04
CA LYS A 40 -16.04 -9.74 26.06
C LYS A 40 -16.60 -10.22 24.71
N ALA A 41 -17.28 -9.34 23.98
CA ALA A 41 -17.89 -9.65 22.70
C ALA A 41 -16.91 -9.50 21.52
N LEU A 42 -15.99 -8.54 21.57
CA LEU A 42 -15.21 -8.13 20.41
C LEU A 42 -13.70 -8.38 20.51
N ALA A 43 -13.15 -8.51 21.72
CA ALA A 43 -11.72 -8.72 21.89
C ALA A 43 -11.33 -10.19 21.73
N ASP A 44 -10.19 -10.44 21.07
CA ASP A 44 -9.53 -11.74 21.07
C ASP A 44 -8.79 -11.96 22.39
N LYS A 45 -8.65 -13.23 22.79
CA LYS A 45 -7.86 -13.61 23.97
C LYS A 45 -6.38 -13.31 23.80
N ASP A 46 -5.89 -13.40 22.59
CA ASP A 46 -4.54 -13.01 22.22
C ASP A 46 -4.52 -11.49 22.00
N GLU A 47 -3.87 -10.78 22.92
CA GLU A 47 -3.77 -9.32 22.85
C GLU A 47 -3.16 -8.83 21.53
N SER A 48 -2.22 -9.56 20.95
CA SER A 48 -1.54 -9.18 19.70
C SER A 48 -2.47 -9.12 18.49
N LYS A 49 -3.63 -9.80 18.57
CA LYS A 49 -4.66 -9.82 17.52
C LYS A 49 -5.70 -8.71 17.69
N ASN A 50 -5.58 -7.90 18.72
CA ASN A 50 -6.54 -6.83 18.98
C ASN A 50 -6.03 -5.48 18.50
N ARG A 51 -6.92 -4.74 17.87
CA ARG A 51 -6.75 -3.32 17.61
C ARG A 51 -7.03 -2.52 18.89
N ILE A 52 -6.24 -1.49 19.11
CA ILE A 52 -6.40 -0.54 20.23
C ILE A 52 -7.32 0.58 19.75
N LEU A 53 -8.51 0.72 20.36
CA LEU A 53 -9.47 1.78 20.05
C LEU A 53 -9.39 2.93 21.07
N SER A 54 -9.14 2.59 22.35
CA SER A 54 -8.96 3.54 23.45
C SER A 54 -8.11 2.91 24.55
N ASN A 55 -8.03 3.57 25.73
CA ASN A 55 -7.28 3.02 26.85
C ASN A 55 -7.77 1.65 27.28
N ASN A 56 -9.10 1.44 27.28
CA ASN A 56 -9.72 0.22 27.81
C ASN A 56 -10.42 -0.62 26.74
N VAL A 57 -10.62 -0.14 25.51
CA VAL A 57 -11.35 -0.85 24.46
C VAL A 57 -10.40 -1.53 23.49
N ARG A 58 -10.64 -2.83 23.27
CA ARG A 58 -9.92 -3.69 22.33
C ARG A 58 -10.90 -4.35 21.38
N MET A 59 -10.52 -4.54 20.13
CA MET A 59 -11.32 -5.20 19.12
C MET A 59 -10.44 -6.11 18.26
N SER A 60 -10.83 -7.38 18.13
CA SER A 60 -10.14 -8.33 17.29
C SER A 60 -10.05 -7.87 15.83
N THR A 61 -8.91 -8.10 15.21
CA THR A 61 -8.73 -7.90 13.76
C THR A 61 -9.30 -9.07 12.94
N ASP A 62 -9.71 -10.16 13.59
CA ASP A 62 -10.38 -11.27 12.94
C ASP A 62 -11.89 -11.00 12.80
N THR A 63 -12.33 -10.80 11.57
CA THR A 63 -13.73 -10.56 11.23
C THR A 63 -14.64 -11.74 11.53
N SER A 64 -14.12 -12.95 11.72
CA SER A 64 -14.90 -14.13 12.11
C SER A 64 -15.29 -14.07 13.59
N VAL A 65 -14.47 -13.44 14.43
CA VAL A 65 -14.72 -13.23 15.86
C VAL A 65 -15.74 -12.11 16.08
N THR A 66 -15.54 -10.98 15.39
CA THR A 66 -16.35 -9.78 15.62
C THR A 66 -17.66 -9.76 14.84
N GLY A 67 -17.72 -10.44 13.69
CA GLY A 67 -18.82 -10.32 12.72
C GLY A 67 -18.85 -8.97 11.97
N LEU A 68 -17.97 -8.03 12.33
CA LEU A 68 -17.88 -6.68 11.79
C LEU A 68 -16.84 -6.59 10.67
N ASN A 69 -16.86 -5.52 9.87
CA ASN A 69 -15.73 -5.18 9.03
C ASN A 69 -14.65 -4.51 9.90
N ASN A 70 -13.41 -4.55 9.44
CA ASN A 70 -12.28 -3.93 10.13
C ASN A 70 -12.00 -2.49 9.65
N ASN A 71 -12.92 -1.89 8.88
CA ASN A 71 -12.78 -0.49 8.48
C ASN A 71 -13.10 0.41 9.67
N MET A 72 -12.27 1.41 9.85
CA MET A 72 -12.37 2.35 10.96
C MET A 72 -12.26 3.79 10.45
N LEU A 73 -13.17 4.64 10.86
CA LEU A 73 -13.10 6.08 10.66
C LEU A 73 -12.63 6.76 11.96
N VAL A 74 -11.56 7.51 11.88
CA VAL A 74 -11.02 8.31 12.99
C VAL A 74 -11.20 9.77 12.67
N ILE A 75 -11.91 10.50 13.54
CA ILE A 75 -12.13 11.93 13.41
C ILE A 75 -11.45 12.65 14.56
N GLY A 76 -10.54 13.56 14.25
CA GLY A 76 -9.86 14.35 15.26
C GLY A 76 -9.23 15.61 14.70
N GLY A 77 -9.55 16.76 15.28
CA GLY A 77 -8.99 18.04 14.88
C GLY A 77 -7.47 18.09 14.94
N SER A 78 -6.89 19.19 14.46
CA SER A 78 -5.45 19.43 14.62
C SER A 78 -5.07 19.41 16.11
N GLY A 79 -4.00 18.72 16.47
CA GLY A 79 -3.58 18.55 17.86
C GLY A 79 -4.41 17.54 18.68
N ALA A 80 -5.44 16.90 18.11
CA ALA A 80 -6.19 15.85 18.83
C ALA A 80 -5.39 14.56 19.08
N GLY A 81 -4.20 14.44 18.49
CA GLY A 81 -3.27 13.31 18.69
C GLY A 81 -3.64 12.06 17.91
N LYS A 82 -4.22 12.18 16.71
CA LYS A 82 -4.59 11.07 15.83
C LYS A 82 -3.47 10.06 15.65
N THR A 83 -2.32 10.52 15.18
CA THR A 83 -1.12 9.71 14.96
C THR A 83 -0.60 9.10 16.26
N PHE A 84 -0.56 9.90 17.35
CA PHE A 84 -0.01 9.48 18.63
C PHE A 84 -0.90 8.48 19.38
N PHE A 85 -2.22 8.72 19.46
CA PHE A 85 -3.13 7.86 20.25
C PHE A 85 -3.71 6.68 19.46
N ILE A 86 -3.71 6.73 18.11
CA ILE A 86 -4.33 5.68 17.28
C ILE A 86 -3.31 5.01 16.37
N VAL A 87 -2.58 5.76 15.52
CA VAL A 87 -1.73 5.15 14.48
C VAL A 87 -0.55 4.40 15.11
N LYS A 88 0.31 5.10 15.84
CA LYS A 88 1.51 4.51 16.46
C LYS A 88 1.18 3.33 17.39
N PRO A 89 0.18 3.41 18.31
CA PRO A 89 -0.19 2.27 19.14
C PRO A 89 -0.64 1.05 18.34
N ASN A 90 -1.42 1.25 17.28
CA ASN A 90 -1.87 0.15 16.45
C ASN A 90 -0.75 -0.46 15.61
N ILE A 91 0.23 0.32 15.17
CA ILE A 91 1.45 -0.22 14.54
C ILE A 91 2.23 -1.07 15.54
N MET A 92 2.43 -0.59 16.77
CA MET A 92 3.09 -1.35 17.84
C MET A 92 2.35 -2.65 18.19
N GLN A 93 1.02 -2.64 18.13
CA GLN A 93 0.15 -3.75 18.52
C GLN A 93 0.02 -4.81 17.42
N MET A 94 -0.04 -4.40 16.15
CA MET A 94 -0.30 -5.30 15.03
C MET A 94 0.93 -6.07 14.54
N MET A 95 2.06 -5.97 15.23
CA MET A 95 3.27 -6.69 14.87
C MET A 95 3.01 -8.19 14.76
N LEU A 96 3.50 -8.79 13.67
CA LEU A 96 3.42 -10.21 13.31
C LEU A 96 2.08 -10.70 12.74
N ASN A 97 1.00 -9.94 12.81
CA ASN A 97 -0.30 -10.40 12.33
C ASN A 97 -0.71 -9.85 10.98
N ASN A 98 -0.41 -8.59 10.71
CA ASN A 98 -0.87 -7.89 9.52
C ASN A 98 0.29 -7.24 8.78
N SER A 99 0.26 -7.27 7.44
CA SER A 99 0.98 -6.29 6.64
C SER A 99 0.18 -4.99 6.59
N PHE A 100 0.86 -3.88 6.39
CA PHE A 100 0.16 -2.60 6.29
C PHE A 100 0.85 -1.62 5.34
N ILE A 101 0.06 -0.68 4.82
CA ILE A 101 0.54 0.53 4.18
C ILE A 101 0.10 1.73 5.03
N ALA A 102 1.03 2.64 5.31
CA ALA A 102 0.74 3.86 6.06
C ALA A 102 1.06 5.09 5.21
N THR A 103 0.07 5.98 5.06
CA THR A 103 0.33 7.35 4.59
C THR A 103 0.95 8.14 5.73
N ASP A 104 2.08 8.77 5.49
CA ASP A 104 2.88 9.47 6.50
C ASP A 104 3.28 10.87 6.00
N PRO A 105 2.44 11.90 6.24
CA PRO A 105 2.65 13.23 5.67
C PRO A 105 3.95 13.93 6.06
N LYS A 106 4.59 13.49 7.13
CA LYS A 106 5.81 14.10 7.67
C LYS A 106 6.98 13.14 7.82
N GLY A 107 6.78 11.86 7.50
CA GLY A 107 7.76 10.82 7.75
C GLY A 107 7.95 10.47 9.25
N GLU A 108 7.07 10.99 10.13
CA GLU A 108 7.19 10.78 11.58
C GLU A 108 6.76 9.37 12.01
N ILE A 109 5.85 8.74 11.28
CA ILE A 109 5.41 7.37 11.56
C ILE A 109 6.54 6.40 11.21
N ALA A 110 7.09 6.52 10.01
CA ALA A 110 8.22 5.71 9.55
C ALA A 110 9.43 5.87 10.47
N ARG A 111 9.82 7.12 10.74
CA ARG A 111 10.96 7.45 11.60
C ARG A 111 10.83 6.85 12.99
N ALA A 112 9.63 6.92 13.59
CA ALA A 112 9.40 6.44 14.94
C ALA A 112 9.28 4.91 15.04
N THR A 113 8.73 4.23 14.04
CA THR A 113 8.30 2.82 14.18
C THR A 113 9.05 1.83 13.32
N ALA A 114 9.66 2.23 12.20
CA ALA A 114 10.21 1.29 11.23
C ALA A 114 11.41 0.48 11.75
N ASN A 115 12.27 1.05 12.61
CA ASN A 115 13.33 0.27 13.25
C ASN A 115 12.80 -0.85 14.16
N MET A 116 11.74 -0.56 14.91
CA MET A 116 11.07 -1.55 15.73
C MET A 116 10.50 -2.67 14.86
N LEU A 117 9.84 -2.32 13.76
CA LEU A 117 9.26 -3.28 12.82
C LEU A 117 10.34 -4.17 12.18
N LYS A 118 11.44 -3.58 11.71
CA LYS A 118 12.57 -4.31 11.11
C LYS A 118 13.17 -5.30 12.09
N LYS A 119 13.38 -4.90 13.36
CA LYS A 119 13.87 -5.79 14.43
C LYS A 119 12.91 -6.96 14.72
N ASN A 120 11.62 -6.80 14.46
CA ASN A 120 10.60 -7.82 14.67
C ASN A 120 10.24 -8.58 13.37
N GLY A 121 11.12 -8.53 12.35
CA GLY A 121 11.01 -9.36 11.15
C GLY A 121 10.09 -8.82 10.05
N TYR A 122 9.71 -7.53 10.10
CA TYR A 122 9.02 -6.90 8.98
C TYR A 122 9.98 -6.55 7.85
N ASN A 123 9.54 -6.80 6.62
CA ASN A 123 10.09 -6.18 5.44
C ASN A 123 9.59 -4.72 5.38
N VAL A 124 10.50 -3.76 5.53
CA VAL A 124 10.15 -2.34 5.56
C VAL A 124 10.46 -1.72 4.21
N LYS A 125 9.43 -1.18 3.56
CA LYS A 125 9.49 -0.47 2.28
C LYS A 125 9.07 0.98 2.48
N VAL A 126 9.70 1.90 1.73
CA VAL A 126 9.43 3.34 1.86
C VAL A 126 9.33 3.99 0.48
N LEU A 127 8.17 4.51 0.12
CA LEU A 127 8.02 5.48 -0.96
C LEU A 127 8.09 6.87 -0.35
N ASN A 128 9.16 7.61 -0.62
CA ASN A 128 9.39 8.93 -0.04
C ASN A 128 9.40 10.00 -1.13
N LEU A 129 8.37 10.84 -1.15
CA LEU A 129 8.24 11.96 -2.08
C LEU A 129 8.68 13.31 -1.47
N ILE A 130 9.12 13.32 -0.19
CA ILE A 130 9.74 14.48 0.46
C ILE A 130 11.26 14.44 0.25
N ASP A 131 11.91 13.38 0.72
CA ASP A 131 13.33 13.12 0.49
C ASP A 131 13.46 11.95 -0.50
N MET A 132 13.35 12.30 -1.77
CA MET A 132 13.31 11.33 -2.86
C MET A 132 14.57 10.47 -2.95
N ALA A 133 15.71 10.95 -2.44
CA ALA A 133 16.95 10.18 -2.39
C ALA A 133 16.82 8.94 -1.49
N LYS A 134 15.95 9.00 -0.49
CA LYS A 134 15.64 7.91 0.46
C LYS A 134 14.38 7.13 0.10
N SER A 135 13.99 7.06 -1.16
CA SER A 135 12.83 6.33 -1.63
C SER A 135 13.22 5.03 -2.32
N ASP A 136 12.51 3.96 -2.01
CA ASP A 136 12.48 2.76 -2.84
C ASP A 136 11.86 3.08 -4.21
N GLY A 137 12.16 2.26 -5.20
CA GLY A 137 11.61 2.39 -6.54
C GLY A 137 10.19 1.83 -6.62
N TYR A 138 9.36 2.48 -7.41
CA TYR A 138 8.01 2.05 -7.76
C TYR A 138 7.81 2.19 -9.27
N ASN A 139 7.77 1.08 -9.99
CA ASN A 139 7.56 1.08 -11.44
C ASN A 139 6.15 0.62 -11.79
N PRO A 140 5.23 1.53 -12.19
CA PRO A 140 3.87 1.17 -12.55
C PRO A 140 3.74 0.15 -13.69
N PHE A 141 4.74 0.03 -14.59
CA PHE A 141 4.69 -0.93 -15.68
C PHE A 141 4.77 -2.40 -15.20
N ARG A 142 5.34 -2.66 -14.03
CA ARG A 142 5.37 -3.99 -13.43
C ARG A 142 3.97 -4.57 -13.16
N TYR A 143 3.01 -3.71 -12.85
CA TYR A 143 1.65 -4.09 -12.44
C TYR A 143 0.65 -4.10 -13.60
N ILE A 144 1.09 -3.88 -14.84
CA ILE A 144 0.26 -3.97 -16.04
C ILE A 144 0.20 -5.42 -16.50
N ARG A 145 -1.00 -6.00 -16.50
CA ARG A 145 -1.28 -7.38 -16.94
C ARG A 145 -2.06 -7.45 -18.23
N GLU A 146 -2.95 -6.51 -18.43
CA GLU A 146 -3.86 -6.47 -19.57
C GLU A 146 -4.01 -5.05 -20.15
N GLU A 147 -4.60 -4.94 -21.33
CA GLU A 147 -4.80 -3.65 -22.01
C GLU A 147 -5.57 -2.63 -21.14
N ASN A 148 -6.56 -3.10 -20.37
CA ASN A 148 -7.32 -2.24 -19.47
C ASN A 148 -6.47 -1.59 -18.38
N ASP A 149 -5.40 -2.22 -17.92
CA ASP A 149 -4.54 -1.65 -16.89
C ASP A 149 -3.77 -0.45 -17.43
N VAL A 150 -3.38 -0.47 -18.72
CA VAL A 150 -2.81 0.70 -19.39
C VAL A 150 -3.81 1.85 -19.43
N VAL A 151 -5.07 1.56 -19.80
CA VAL A 151 -6.13 2.58 -19.83
C VAL A 151 -6.33 3.20 -18.44
N LYS A 152 -6.42 2.38 -17.39
CA LYS A 152 -6.56 2.83 -16.00
C LYS A 152 -5.37 3.68 -15.56
N LEU A 153 -4.14 3.26 -15.89
CA LEU A 153 -2.92 3.99 -15.56
C LEU A 153 -2.92 5.38 -16.21
N VAL A 154 -3.21 5.47 -17.51
CA VAL A 154 -3.28 6.75 -18.23
C VAL A 154 -4.41 7.63 -17.70
N THR A 155 -5.60 7.05 -17.46
CA THR A 155 -6.73 7.80 -16.86
C THR A 155 -6.36 8.35 -15.49
N ASN A 156 -5.69 7.57 -14.65
CA ASN A 156 -5.24 8.00 -13.32
C ASN A 156 -4.23 9.16 -13.41
N ILE A 157 -3.28 9.11 -14.36
CA ILE A 157 -2.34 10.20 -14.60
C ILE A 157 -3.12 11.47 -14.99
N ILE A 158 -4.04 11.37 -15.94
CA ILE A 158 -4.82 12.52 -16.41
C ILE A 158 -5.65 13.13 -15.27
N SER A 159 -6.42 12.32 -14.56
CA SER A 159 -7.30 12.76 -13.47
C SER A 159 -6.53 13.45 -12.34
N ASN A 160 -5.35 12.95 -11.98
CA ASN A 160 -4.56 13.49 -10.88
C ASN A 160 -3.63 14.65 -11.28
N THR A 161 -3.45 14.90 -12.57
CA THR A 161 -2.66 16.03 -13.08
C THR A 161 -3.52 17.15 -13.67
N THR A 162 -4.84 16.97 -13.77
CA THR A 162 -5.78 18.01 -14.22
C THR A 162 -6.22 18.84 -13.01
N PRO A 163 -6.05 20.19 -13.03
CA PRO A 163 -6.50 21.06 -11.93
C PRO A 163 -8.03 20.97 -11.74
N LYS A 164 -8.48 20.73 -10.51
CA LYS A 164 -9.91 20.53 -10.18
C LYS A 164 -10.76 21.81 -10.30
N GLU A 165 -10.14 22.98 -10.38
CA GLU A 165 -10.81 24.29 -10.39
C GLU A 165 -10.94 24.89 -11.79
N THR A 166 -10.43 24.24 -12.82
CA THR A 166 -10.60 24.71 -14.20
C THR A 166 -12.00 24.41 -14.70
N ALA A 167 -12.60 25.38 -15.43
CA ALA A 167 -13.83 25.16 -16.17
C ALA A 167 -13.71 23.90 -17.03
N PRO A 168 -14.79 23.10 -17.20
CA PRO A 168 -14.74 21.90 -18.02
C PRO A 168 -14.19 22.23 -19.40
N SER A 169 -13.01 21.73 -19.72
CA SER A 169 -12.48 21.81 -21.08
C SER A 169 -13.33 20.94 -22.00
N ASP A 170 -13.33 21.26 -23.30
CA ASP A 170 -13.99 20.40 -24.29
C ASP A 170 -13.46 18.95 -24.13
N PRO A 171 -14.34 17.97 -23.89
CA PRO A 171 -13.98 16.57 -23.70
C PRO A 171 -13.15 15.99 -24.86
N PHE A 172 -13.16 16.64 -26.00
CA PHE A 172 -12.36 16.25 -27.18
C PHE A 172 -10.86 16.24 -26.86
N TRP A 173 -10.36 17.30 -26.20
CA TRP A 173 -8.92 17.44 -25.92
C TRP A 173 -8.42 16.37 -24.97
N GLU A 174 -9.12 16.17 -23.87
CA GLU A 174 -8.77 15.15 -22.87
C GLU A 174 -8.79 13.73 -23.45
N LYS A 175 -9.84 13.40 -24.24
CA LYS A 175 -9.94 12.10 -24.90
C LYS A 175 -8.85 11.89 -25.94
N SER A 176 -8.51 12.93 -26.71
CA SER A 176 -7.45 12.85 -27.73
C SER A 176 -6.07 12.69 -27.11
N GLU A 177 -5.78 13.44 -26.03
CA GLU A 177 -4.56 13.30 -25.24
C GLU A 177 -4.46 11.90 -24.61
N SER A 178 -5.57 11.40 -24.04
CA SER A 178 -5.65 10.06 -23.49
C SER A 178 -5.31 8.98 -24.53
N MET A 179 -5.87 9.07 -25.73
CA MET A 179 -5.55 8.14 -26.81
C MET A 179 -4.06 8.21 -27.21
N PHE A 180 -3.50 9.40 -27.24
CA PHE A 180 -2.08 9.59 -27.58
C PHE A 180 -1.19 8.99 -26.49
N LEU A 181 -1.43 9.28 -25.22
CA LEU A 181 -0.69 8.70 -24.10
C LEU A 181 -0.84 7.17 -24.08
N GLN A 182 -2.06 6.65 -24.24
CA GLN A 182 -2.28 5.20 -24.35
C GLN A 182 -1.41 4.56 -25.44
N ALA A 183 -1.24 5.21 -26.59
CA ALA A 183 -0.39 4.70 -27.65
C ALA A 183 1.06 4.54 -27.22
N LEU A 184 1.62 5.55 -26.48
CA LEU A 184 2.98 5.50 -25.95
C LEU A 184 3.13 4.41 -24.90
N PHE A 185 2.20 4.33 -23.94
CA PHE A 185 2.22 3.34 -22.87
C PHE A 185 2.07 1.91 -23.39
N TYR A 186 1.19 1.66 -24.37
CA TYR A 186 1.08 0.36 -25.02
C TYR A 186 2.37 -0.02 -25.74
N TYR A 187 3.03 0.93 -26.41
CA TYR A 187 4.31 0.66 -27.09
C TYR A 187 5.38 0.24 -26.07
N VAL A 188 5.53 1.00 -24.97
CA VAL A 188 6.50 0.69 -23.92
C VAL A 188 6.19 -0.68 -23.28
N TRP A 189 4.93 -0.95 -22.95
CA TRP A 189 4.54 -2.19 -22.29
C TRP A 189 4.72 -3.43 -23.17
N LEU A 190 4.35 -3.35 -24.46
CA LEU A 190 4.34 -4.52 -25.35
C LEU A 190 5.65 -4.73 -26.09
N GLU A 191 6.34 -3.66 -26.49
CA GLU A 191 7.45 -3.73 -27.42
C GLU A 191 8.83 -3.48 -26.81
N MET A 192 8.88 -2.85 -25.63
CA MET A 192 10.16 -2.59 -24.97
C MET A 192 10.61 -3.79 -24.14
N PRO A 193 11.94 -4.02 -24.04
CA PRO A 193 12.48 -5.05 -23.17
C PRO A 193 12.19 -4.71 -21.69
N PRO A 194 12.19 -5.70 -20.77
CA PRO A 194 11.79 -5.51 -19.37
C PRO A 194 12.47 -4.36 -18.65
N ASN A 195 13.78 -4.17 -18.87
CA ASN A 195 14.57 -3.10 -18.26
C ASN A 195 14.25 -1.69 -18.82
N ARG A 196 13.51 -1.60 -19.92
CA ARG A 196 13.05 -0.34 -20.53
C ARG A 196 11.54 -0.13 -20.41
N LYS A 197 10.81 -0.99 -19.72
CA LYS A 197 9.39 -0.79 -19.40
C LYS A 197 9.26 0.17 -18.23
N ASN A 198 9.46 1.46 -18.47
CA ASN A 198 9.43 2.51 -17.46
C ASN A 198 9.04 3.87 -18.07
N PHE A 199 8.86 4.87 -17.22
CA PHE A 199 8.47 6.22 -17.64
C PHE A 199 9.54 6.94 -18.49
N GLN A 200 10.83 6.66 -18.30
CA GLN A 200 11.87 7.23 -19.16
C GLN A 200 11.63 6.87 -20.63
N SER A 201 11.27 5.62 -20.90
CA SER A 201 10.97 5.17 -22.26
C SER A 201 9.71 5.83 -22.84
N VAL A 202 8.75 6.20 -22.00
CA VAL A 202 7.57 6.98 -22.45
C VAL A 202 8.01 8.39 -22.88
N LEU A 203 8.85 9.06 -22.07
CA LEU A 203 9.38 10.38 -22.39
C LEU A 203 10.28 10.37 -23.64
N ASP A 204 11.10 9.32 -23.80
CA ASP A 204 11.92 9.13 -25.01
C ASP A 204 11.03 9.05 -26.26
N LEU A 205 9.93 8.26 -26.21
CA LEU A 205 8.97 8.17 -27.31
C LEU A 205 8.23 9.48 -27.56
N LEU A 206 7.89 10.21 -26.50
CA LEU A 206 7.21 11.50 -26.58
C LEU A 206 8.10 12.53 -27.31
N SER A 207 9.39 12.57 -26.99
CA SER A 207 10.36 13.45 -27.67
C SER A 207 10.51 13.12 -29.18
N GLU A 208 10.29 11.86 -29.56
CA GLU A 208 10.30 11.43 -30.96
C GLU A 208 9.02 11.78 -31.73
N ALA A 209 7.98 12.27 -31.02
CA ALA A 209 6.69 12.63 -31.63
C ALA A 209 6.70 14.00 -32.32
N GLU A 210 7.76 14.81 -32.16
CA GLU A 210 7.87 16.13 -32.78
C GLU A 210 7.60 16.08 -34.29
N VAL A 211 6.62 16.88 -34.71
CA VAL A 211 6.23 16.98 -36.13
C VAL A 211 7.08 18.07 -36.80
N ASP A 212 7.84 17.70 -37.81
CA ASP A 212 8.59 18.67 -38.61
C ASP A 212 7.65 19.71 -39.26
N ALA A 213 8.07 20.95 -39.31
CA ALA A 213 7.35 22.05 -39.97
C ALA A 213 7.03 21.77 -41.47
N LYS A 214 7.76 20.84 -42.10
CA LYS A 214 7.54 20.42 -43.48
C LYS A 214 6.52 19.29 -43.67
N GLY A 215 5.86 18.85 -42.59
CA GLY A 215 4.82 17.79 -42.64
C GLY A 215 5.36 16.36 -42.85
N ASN A 216 6.66 16.15 -42.63
CA ASN A 216 7.25 14.82 -42.70
C ASN A 216 6.83 13.98 -41.51
N ASP A 217 6.75 12.64 -41.72
CA ASP A 217 6.53 11.70 -40.61
C ASP A 217 7.58 11.85 -39.51
N SER A 218 7.12 12.04 -38.26
CA SER A 218 8.02 12.06 -37.10
C SER A 218 8.73 10.70 -36.91
N LYS A 219 9.78 10.68 -36.09
CA LYS A 219 10.48 9.41 -35.77
C LYS A 219 9.50 8.41 -35.15
N LEU A 220 8.64 8.87 -34.25
CA LEU A 220 7.58 8.03 -33.66
C LEU A 220 6.61 7.51 -34.70
N THR A 221 6.15 8.35 -35.66
CA THR A 221 5.27 7.90 -36.75
C THR A 221 5.90 6.78 -37.57
N LYS A 222 7.19 6.90 -37.89
CA LYS A 222 7.94 5.86 -38.60
C LYS A 222 8.01 4.56 -37.81
N LYS A 223 8.30 4.63 -36.48
CA LYS A 223 8.29 3.47 -35.59
C LYS A 223 6.93 2.79 -35.54
N MET A 224 5.84 3.55 -35.39
CA MET A 224 4.49 3.00 -35.35
C MET A 224 4.08 2.35 -36.68
N LYS A 225 4.45 2.95 -37.84
CA LYS A 225 4.24 2.34 -39.15
C LYS A 225 5.06 1.06 -39.34
N GLN A 226 6.29 1.02 -38.81
CA GLN A 226 7.12 -0.17 -38.84
C GLN A 226 6.52 -1.26 -37.96
N LEU A 227 6.06 -0.94 -36.74
CA LEU A 227 5.39 -1.85 -35.83
C LEU A 227 4.18 -2.55 -36.52
N ALA A 228 3.36 -1.78 -37.24
CA ALA A 228 2.25 -2.34 -37.99
C ALA A 228 2.67 -3.31 -39.11
N LYS A 229 3.92 -3.26 -39.59
CA LYS A 229 4.45 -4.20 -40.59
C LYS A 229 5.07 -5.43 -39.94
N THR A 230 5.79 -5.27 -38.81
CA THR A 230 6.59 -6.32 -38.17
C THR A 230 5.83 -7.13 -37.10
N SER A 231 4.89 -6.49 -36.40
CA SER A 231 4.12 -7.15 -35.34
C SER A 231 3.15 -8.22 -35.89
N LYS A 232 2.97 -9.31 -35.13
CA LYS A 232 1.96 -10.35 -35.41
C LYS A 232 0.54 -9.77 -35.46
N LEU A 233 0.25 -8.73 -34.68
CA LEU A 233 -1.04 -8.03 -34.64
C LEU A 233 -1.21 -7.05 -35.82
N LYS A 234 -0.16 -6.73 -36.55
CA LYS A 234 -0.18 -5.79 -37.68
C LYS A 234 -0.87 -4.47 -37.31
N GLN A 235 -1.86 -4.05 -38.12
CA GLN A 235 -2.66 -2.84 -37.88
C GLN A 235 -3.59 -2.94 -36.66
N ASN A 236 -3.76 -4.15 -36.09
CA ASN A 236 -4.55 -4.37 -34.87
C ASN A 236 -3.76 -4.14 -33.58
N HIS A 237 -2.48 -3.84 -33.68
CA HIS A 237 -1.67 -3.53 -32.49
C HIS A 237 -2.22 -2.33 -31.72
N PRO A 238 -2.45 -2.45 -30.39
CA PRO A 238 -3.09 -1.39 -29.58
C PRO A 238 -2.39 -0.03 -29.71
N ALA A 239 -1.05 -0.02 -29.61
CA ALA A 239 -0.25 1.21 -29.75
C ALA A 239 -0.48 1.88 -31.11
N TYR A 240 -0.42 1.09 -32.20
CA TYR A 240 -0.63 1.62 -33.54
C TYR A 240 -2.06 2.15 -33.74
N LYS A 241 -3.07 1.39 -33.27
CA LYS A 241 -4.47 1.82 -33.38
C LYS A 241 -4.73 3.15 -32.69
N GLN A 242 -4.32 3.29 -31.45
CA GLN A 242 -4.52 4.54 -30.69
C GLN A 242 -3.75 5.69 -31.31
N TYR A 243 -2.48 5.48 -31.68
CA TYR A 243 -1.67 6.48 -32.34
C TYR A 243 -2.30 7.01 -33.63
N MET A 244 -2.74 6.10 -34.52
CA MET A 244 -3.31 6.48 -35.81
C MET A 244 -4.67 7.19 -35.72
N LYS A 245 -5.43 6.98 -34.64
CA LYS A 245 -6.67 7.76 -34.39
C LYS A 245 -6.35 9.26 -34.18
N VAL A 246 -5.24 9.56 -33.52
CA VAL A 246 -4.81 10.94 -33.23
C VAL A 246 -4.14 11.57 -34.44
N ILE A 247 -3.17 10.89 -35.07
CA ILE A 247 -2.36 11.44 -36.17
C ILE A 247 -3.15 11.71 -37.46
N ARG A 248 -4.31 11.08 -37.63
CA ARG A 248 -5.21 11.38 -38.76
C ARG A 248 -5.94 12.71 -38.65
N GLY A 249 -5.86 13.39 -37.51
CA GLY A 249 -6.41 14.73 -37.33
C GLY A 249 -5.64 15.80 -38.08
N ALA A 250 -6.16 17.02 -38.06
CA ALA A 250 -5.48 18.18 -38.65
C ALA A 250 -4.12 18.41 -37.95
N GLY A 251 -3.10 18.84 -38.71
CA GLY A 251 -1.73 18.97 -38.19
C GLY A 251 -1.60 19.86 -36.96
N ASP A 252 -2.32 20.98 -36.90
CA ASP A 252 -2.32 21.89 -35.75
C ASP A 252 -3.00 21.27 -34.53
N THR A 253 -4.07 20.50 -34.72
CA THR A 253 -4.73 19.73 -33.65
C THR A 253 -3.78 18.70 -33.08
N VAL A 254 -3.06 17.97 -33.92
CA VAL A 254 -2.08 16.95 -33.49
C VAL A 254 -0.95 17.59 -32.70
N ARG A 255 -0.42 18.74 -33.16
CA ARG A 255 0.60 19.49 -32.40
C ARG A 255 0.10 19.91 -31.03
N SER A 256 -1.13 20.44 -30.95
CA SER A 256 -1.73 20.84 -29.67
C SER A 256 -1.88 19.66 -28.71
N ILE A 257 -2.26 18.47 -29.18
CA ILE A 257 -2.33 17.24 -28.37
C ILE A 257 -0.95 16.83 -27.85
N ILE A 258 0.09 16.88 -28.71
CA ILE A 258 1.47 16.55 -28.32
C ILE A 258 1.98 17.55 -27.29
N ILE A 259 1.71 18.85 -27.46
CA ILE A 259 2.08 19.91 -26.50
C ILE A 259 1.38 19.67 -25.16
N SER A 260 0.08 19.33 -25.16
CA SER A 260 -0.66 18.98 -23.95
C SER A 260 -0.05 17.80 -23.22
N ALA A 261 0.27 16.72 -23.94
CA ALA A 261 0.93 15.54 -23.38
C ALA A 261 2.32 15.87 -22.81
N ASN A 262 3.13 16.69 -23.51
CA ASN A 262 4.43 17.15 -23.00
C ASN A 262 4.27 17.97 -21.71
N SER A 263 3.34 18.94 -21.70
CA SER A 263 3.07 19.73 -20.50
C SER A 263 2.64 18.89 -19.30
N ARG A 264 1.81 17.86 -19.54
CA ARG A 264 1.37 16.94 -18.49
C ARG A 264 2.48 16.08 -17.93
N LEU A 265 3.33 15.54 -18.81
CA LEU A 265 4.43 14.66 -18.40
C LEU A 265 5.69 15.43 -17.98
N ALA A 266 5.73 16.77 -18.10
CA ALA A 266 6.88 17.59 -17.69
C ALA A 266 7.25 17.39 -16.20
N LEU A 267 6.27 17.09 -15.34
CA LEU A 267 6.51 16.76 -13.93
C LEU A 267 7.37 15.50 -13.74
N LEU A 268 7.36 14.59 -14.73
CA LEU A 268 8.16 13.37 -14.73
C LEU A 268 9.62 13.59 -15.16
N GLU A 269 9.94 14.72 -15.78
CA GLU A 269 11.32 15.03 -16.23
C GLU A 269 12.30 15.25 -15.08
N ASN A 270 11.79 15.37 -13.85
CA ASN A 270 12.63 15.42 -12.64
C ASN A 270 13.44 14.12 -12.51
N PRO A 271 14.80 14.17 -12.51
CA PRO A 271 15.63 12.97 -12.44
C PRO A 271 15.38 12.10 -11.21
N GLN A 272 14.99 12.69 -10.08
CA GLN A 272 14.68 11.95 -8.85
C GLN A 272 13.37 11.16 -8.99
N ILE A 273 12.38 11.74 -9.65
CA ILE A 273 11.10 11.06 -9.95
C ILE A 273 11.33 9.92 -10.95
N LEU A 274 12.10 10.17 -12.02
CA LEU A 274 12.43 9.13 -12.99
C LEU A 274 13.18 7.96 -12.34
N ARG A 275 14.09 8.25 -11.40
CA ARG A 275 14.78 7.22 -10.63
C ARG A 275 13.77 6.34 -9.84
N ILE A 276 12.82 6.96 -9.15
CA ILE A 276 11.79 6.24 -8.39
C ILE A 276 10.93 5.38 -9.33
N LEU A 277 10.55 5.91 -10.51
CA LEU A 277 9.66 5.24 -11.46
C LEU A 277 10.40 4.31 -12.45
N SER A 278 11.74 4.15 -12.31
CA SER A 278 12.54 3.35 -13.25
C SER A 278 12.50 1.85 -12.96
N LYS A 279 12.46 1.47 -11.69
CA LYS A 279 12.46 0.07 -11.23
C LYS A 279 11.46 -0.10 -10.09
N ASP A 280 11.07 -1.34 -9.84
CA ASP A 280 10.13 -1.66 -8.75
C ASP A 280 10.86 -2.38 -7.61
N ASP A 281 10.93 -1.74 -6.46
CA ASP A 281 11.45 -2.31 -5.22
C ASP A 281 10.30 -2.57 -4.22
N LEU A 282 9.08 -2.10 -4.52
CA LEU A 282 7.95 -2.18 -3.57
C LEU A 282 7.32 -3.57 -3.50
N HIS A 283 7.22 -4.28 -4.64
CA HIS A 283 6.59 -5.59 -4.70
C HIS A 283 5.23 -5.62 -3.98
N LEU A 284 4.23 -4.89 -4.51
CA LEU A 284 2.94 -4.66 -3.85
C LEU A 284 2.20 -5.95 -3.49
N GLU A 285 2.42 -7.03 -4.24
CA GLU A 285 1.90 -8.36 -3.96
C GLU A 285 2.33 -8.90 -2.59
N GLU A 286 3.56 -8.60 -2.16
CA GLU A 286 4.13 -9.11 -0.90
C GLU A 286 3.36 -8.65 0.35
N LEU A 287 2.63 -7.53 0.26
CA LEU A 287 1.73 -7.12 1.34
C LEU A 287 0.68 -8.19 1.65
N GLY A 288 0.13 -8.82 0.61
CA GLY A 288 -0.95 -9.80 0.75
C GLY A 288 -0.50 -11.25 0.86
N ILE A 289 0.63 -11.60 0.22
CA ILE A 289 1.11 -13.00 0.14
C ILE A 289 2.40 -13.27 0.93
N GLY A 290 3.08 -12.21 1.40
CA GLY A 290 4.38 -12.27 2.07
C GLY A 290 5.55 -12.21 1.11
N VAL A 291 6.74 -11.93 1.62
CA VAL A 291 7.96 -11.79 0.83
C VAL A 291 8.25 -13.10 0.10
N ASN A 292 8.35 -13.05 -1.22
CA ASN A 292 8.50 -14.23 -2.08
C ASN A 292 7.43 -15.33 -1.84
N GLY A 293 6.22 -14.94 -1.37
CA GLY A 293 5.14 -15.86 -1.07
C GLY A 293 5.22 -16.53 0.31
N ASP A 294 6.20 -16.19 1.15
CA ASP A 294 6.30 -16.66 2.52
C ASP A 294 5.23 -16.04 3.41
N LYS A 295 4.25 -16.84 3.79
CA LYS A 295 3.11 -16.42 4.64
C LYS A 295 3.51 -16.01 6.07
N HIS A 296 4.75 -16.22 6.48
CA HIS A 296 5.24 -15.83 7.79
C HIS A 296 5.89 -14.45 7.80
N THR A 297 6.30 -13.93 6.66
CA THR A 297 6.83 -12.57 6.53
C THR A 297 5.72 -11.53 6.41
N ARG A 298 5.97 -10.34 6.91
CA ARG A 298 5.05 -9.20 6.87
C ARG A 298 5.75 -8.00 6.26
N THR A 299 5.02 -7.24 5.47
CA THR A 299 5.54 -6.03 4.84
C THR A 299 4.87 -4.80 5.44
N ALA A 300 5.69 -3.81 5.77
CA ALA A 300 5.26 -2.48 6.17
C ALA A 300 5.71 -1.48 5.09
N LEU A 301 4.75 -0.92 4.36
CA LEU A 301 5.00 0.10 3.34
C LEU A 301 4.63 1.48 3.90
N PHE A 302 5.59 2.40 3.93
CA PHE A 302 5.37 3.79 4.30
C PHE A 302 5.35 4.67 3.05
N CYS A 303 4.25 5.40 2.85
CA CYS A 303 4.10 6.41 1.81
C CYS A 303 4.28 7.79 2.43
N ILE A 304 5.48 8.35 2.30
CA ILE A 304 5.82 9.67 2.83
C ILE A 304 5.51 10.71 1.75
N ILE A 305 4.46 11.52 2.00
CA ILE A 305 3.87 12.43 1.03
C ILE A 305 3.83 13.82 1.65
N PRO A 306 4.37 14.87 0.99
CA PRO A 306 4.30 16.23 1.54
C PRO A 306 2.83 16.70 1.66
N ASP A 307 2.47 17.27 2.80
CA ASP A 307 1.16 17.84 3.05
C ASP A 307 0.96 19.21 2.35
N SER A 308 2.04 19.92 2.07
CA SER A 308 2.08 21.24 1.47
C SER A 308 2.21 21.26 -0.05
N ASP A 309 2.73 20.19 -0.66
CA ASP A 309 2.95 20.08 -2.10
C ASP A 309 2.22 18.88 -2.69
N LYS A 310 1.26 19.15 -3.57
CA LYS A 310 0.45 18.12 -4.25
C LYS A 310 0.95 17.75 -5.64
N SER A 311 2.07 18.31 -6.10
CA SER A 311 2.59 18.13 -7.46
C SER A 311 2.82 16.67 -7.82
N TYR A 312 3.22 15.85 -6.86
CA TYR A 312 3.49 14.42 -7.06
C TYR A 312 2.41 13.48 -6.55
N ASN A 313 1.23 14.01 -6.18
CA ASN A 313 0.12 13.17 -5.70
C ASN A 313 -0.38 12.16 -6.74
N PHE A 314 -0.15 12.40 -8.03
CA PHE A 314 -0.48 11.44 -9.07
C PHE A 314 0.29 10.11 -8.91
N ILE A 315 1.53 10.13 -8.39
CA ILE A 315 2.31 8.91 -8.09
C ILE A 315 1.59 8.09 -7.01
N VAL A 316 1.08 8.76 -5.99
CA VAL A 316 0.31 8.14 -4.91
C VAL A 316 -1.00 7.57 -5.43
N GLY A 317 -1.69 8.30 -6.31
CA GLY A 317 -2.91 7.84 -6.97
C GLY A 317 -2.67 6.57 -7.81
N MET A 318 -1.58 6.53 -8.59
CA MET A 318 -1.17 5.33 -9.31
C MET A 318 -0.87 4.17 -8.36
N LEU A 319 -0.09 4.43 -7.29
CA LEU A 319 0.26 3.43 -6.30
C LEU A 319 -0.98 2.79 -5.66
N TYR A 320 -1.91 3.60 -5.13
CA TYR A 320 -3.11 3.05 -4.49
C TYR A 320 -4.01 2.31 -5.48
N THR A 321 -4.16 2.84 -6.70
CA THR A 321 -4.94 2.16 -7.75
C THR A 321 -4.35 0.78 -8.04
N GLN A 322 -3.04 0.70 -8.26
CA GLN A 322 -2.36 -0.57 -8.55
C GLN A 322 -2.27 -1.49 -7.34
N LEU A 323 -2.13 -0.94 -6.13
CA LEU A 323 -2.17 -1.71 -4.89
C LEU A 323 -3.51 -2.46 -4.75
N PHE A 324 -4.63 -1.77 -4.94
CA PHE A 324 -5.94 -2.42 -4.89
C PHE A 324 -6.09 -3.47 -5.98
N GLN A 325 -5.70 -3.15 -7.22
CA GLN A 325 -5.73 -4.10 -8.34
C GLN A 325 -4.91 -5.35 -8.02
N GLU A 326 -3.69 -5.16 -7.47
CA GLU A 326 -2.80 -6.26 -7.12
C GLU A 326 -3.35 -7.13 -5.99
N LEU A 327 -3.77 -6.52 -4.88
CA LEU A 327 -4.31 -7.25 -3.73
C LEU A 327 -5.60 -8.00 -4.10
N TYR A 328 -6.48 -7.40 -4.90
CA TYR A 328 -7.69 -8.06 -5.38
C TYR A 328 -7.37 -9.21 -6.33
N PHE A 329 -6.42 -9.01 -7.24
CA PHE A 329 -5.97 -10.08 -8.12
C PHE A 329 -5.39 -11.26 -7.33
N GLN A 330 -4.53 -10.99 -6.34
CA GLN A 330 -3.97 -12.03 -5.49
C GLN A 330 -5.06 -12.75 -4.68
N ALA A 331 -6.03 -12.03 -4.14
CA ALA A 331 -7.13 -12.62 -3.40
C ALA A 331 -8.02 -13.48 -4.31
N ASP A 332 -8.55 -12.91 -5.38
CA ASP A 332 -9.63 -13.51 -6.17
C ASP A 332 -9.14 -14.62 -7.11
N PHE A 333 -7.96 -14.44 -7.72
CA PHE A 333 -7.47 -15.37 -8.75
C PHE A 333 -6.39 -16.32 -8.27
N ARG A 334 -5.65 -16.00 -7.20
CA ARG A 334 -4.52 -16.80 -6.74
C ARG A 334 -4.75 -17.50 -5.40
N ASN A 335 -5.60 -16.94 -4.53
CA ASN A 335 -5.75 -17.41 -3.14
C ASN A 335 -7.20 -17.71 -2.75
N GLY A 336 -8.08 -18.07 -3.69
CA GLY A 336 -9.46 -18.55 -3.40
C GLY A 336 -10.36 -17.51 -2.72
N GLY A 337 -10.22 -16.24 -3.09
CA GLY A 337 -11.07 -15.13 -2.63
C GLY A 337 -10.57 -14.42 -1.36
N LYS A 338 -9.45 -14.84 -0.76
CA LYS A 338 -8.92 -14.26 0.48
C LYS A 338 -7.40 -14.19 0.45
N LEU A 339 -6.82 -13.07 0.85
CA LEU A 339 -5.38 -12.95 1.03
C LEU A 339 -4.88 -13.86 2.17
N PRO A 340 -3.73 -14.53 2.01
CA PRO A 340 -3.07 -15.25 3.09
C PRO A 340 -2.77 -14.38 4.30
N ILE A 341 -2.30 -13.16 4.06
CA ILE A 341 -1.96 -12.16 5.07
C ILE A 341 -3.00 -11.05 5.04
N GLN A 342 -3.48 -10.64 6.20
CA GLN A 342 -4.36 -9.49 6.32
C GLN A 342 -3.59 -8.20 6.01
N VAL A 343 -4.19 -7.30 5.22
CA VAL A 343 -3.60 -6.01 4.85
C VAL A 343 -4.42 -4.88 5.45
N THR A 344 -3.77 -3.96 6.14
CA THR A 344 -4.40 -2.77 6.72
C THR A 344 -3.86 -1.50 6.05
N LEU A 345 -4.75 -0.69 5.49
CA LEU A 345 -4.39 0.63 4.97
C LEU A 345 -4.60 1.67 6.07
N MET A 346 -3.53 2.30 6.54
CA MET A 346 -3.55 3.40 7.51
C MET A 346 -3.41 4.72 6.77
N MET A 347 -4.52 5.39 6.55
CA MET A 347 -4.59 6.60 5.72
C MET A 347 -4.61 7.85 6.61
N ASP A 348 -3.45 8.24 7.13
CA ASP A 348 -3.34 9.50 7.88
C ASP A 348 -3.42 10.68 6.91
N GLU A 349 -4.09 11.75 7.31
CA GLU A 349 -4.44 12.90 6.45
C GLU A 349 -5.13 12.46 5.14
N PHE A 350 -6.15 11.58 5.27
CA PHE A 350 -6.88 10.96 4.15
C PHE A 350 -7.30 11.95 3.05
N SER A 351 -7.62 13.19 3.40
CA SER A 351 -8.01 14.24 2.45
C SER A 351 -6.90 14.65 1.48
N ASN A 352 -5.65 14.33 1.78
CA ASN A 352 -4.50 14.66 0.94
C ASN A 352 -4.05 13.50 0.06
N VAL A 353 -4.66 12.32 0.22
CA VAL A 353 -4.33 11.12 -0.55
C VAL A 353 -5.11 11.12 -1.87
N ALA A 354 -4.41 10.98 -2.99
CA ALA A 354 -5.07 10.68 -4.26
C ALA A 354 -5.56 9.22 -4.23
N LEU A 355 -6.85 9.03 -4.36
CA LEU A 355 -7.52 7.73 -4.28
C LEU A 355 -8.04 7.29 -5.64
N PRO A 356 -8.24 5.98 -5.86
CA PRO A 356 -9.01 5.50 -7.00
C PRO A 356 -10.42 6.10 -7.01
N ASP A 357 -10.96 6.40 -8.18
CA ASP A 357 -12.29 6.97 -8.34
C ASP A 357 -13.40 6.08 -7.76
N ASP A 358 -13.19 4.75 -7.75
CA ASP A 358 -14.10 3.74 -7.21
C ASP A 358 -13.86 3.37 -5.74
N PHE A 359 -13.11 4.19 -4.98
CA PHE A 359 -12.72 3.89 -3.59
C PHE A 359 -13.91 3.54 -2.68
N CYS A 360 -15.06 4.19 -2.85
CA CYS A 360 -16.28 3.85 -2.09
C CYS A 360 -16.74 2.41 -2.33
N SER A 361 -16.66 1.93 -3.58
CA SER A 361 -16.97 0.56 -3.94
C SER A 361 -15.94 -0.43 -3.39
N LEU A 362 -14.66 -0.09 -3.51
CA LEU A 362 -13.57 -0.88 -2.94
C LEU A 362 -13.74 -1.04 -1.43
N LEU A 363 -14.04 0.03 -0.70
CA LEU A 363 -14.24 0.03 0.75
C LEU A 363 -15.34 -0.95 1.18
N SER A 364 -16.41 -1.10 0.38
CA SER A 364 -17.51 -2.03 0.66
C SER A 364 -17.13 -3.51 0.48
N THR A 365 -16.15 -3.81 -0.38
CA THR A 365 -15.78 -5.18 -0.78
C THR A 365 -14.49 -5.70 -0.15
N MET A 366 -13.71 -4.85 0.51
CA MET A 366 -12.42 -5.17 1.15
C MET A 366 -12.50 -6.30 2.17
N ARG A 367 -13.56 -6.33 2.99
CA ARG A 367 -13.71 -7.28 4.11
C ARG A 367 -13.53 -8.73 3.66
N SER A 368 -14.19 -9.14 2.58
CA SER A 368 -14.15 -10.52 2.09
C SER A 368 -12.74 -10.97 1.72
N ARG A 369 -11.87 -10.04 1.33
CA ARG A 369 -10.49 -10.28 0.88
C ARG A 369 -9.43 -10.12 1.96
N ARG A 370 -9.84 -9.90 3.23
CA ARG A 370 -8.96 -9.63 4.38
C ARG A 370 -8.17 -8.33 4.21
N ILE A 371 -8.77 -7.34 3.59
CA ILE A 371 -8.25 -5.97 3.49
C ILE A 371 -9.12 -5.08 4.39
N SER A 372 -8.52 -4.11 5.06
CA SER A 372 -9.20 -3.13 5.90
C SER A 372 -8.57 -1.75 5.77
N SER A 373 -9.35 -0.71 6.04
CA SER A 373 -8.88 0.68 5.98
C SER A 373 -9.13 1.39 7.31
N ILE A 374 -8.12 2.12 7.79
CA ILE A 374 -8.21 3.09 8.87
C ILE A 374 -8.14 4.47 8.23
N ILE A 375 -9.30 5.09 8.08
CA ILE A 375 -9.47 6.41 7.46
C ILE A 375 -9.36 7.47 8.55
N ILE A 376 -8.39 8.37 8.43
CA ILE A 376 -8.11 9.38 9.45
C ILE A 376 -8.30 10.76 8.85
N ILE A 377 -9.22 11.53 9.45
CA ILE A 377 -9.60 12.88 9.00
C ILE A 377 -9.59 13.88 10.16
N GLN A 378 -9.53 15.16 9.82
CA GLN A 378 -9.61 16.20 10.83
C GLN A 378 -11.05 16.54 11.20
N ASN A 379 -11.97 16.52 10.22
CA ASN A 379 -13.38 16.81 10.38
C ASN A 379 -14.20 16.21 9.21
N LEU A 380 -15.51 16.14 9.38
CA LEU A 380 -16.42 15.60 8.37
C LEU A 380 -16.49 16.43 7.09
N ALA A 381 -16.23 17.74 7.14
CA ALA A 381 -16.24 18.58 5.96
C ALA A 381 -15.22 18.13 4.91
N GLN A 382 -14.10 17.51 5.33
CA GLN A 382 -13.10 16.95 4.42
C GLN A 382 -13.67 15.80 3.57
N ILE A 383 -14.40 14.87 4.17
CA ILE A 383 -15.03 13.77 3.40
C ILE A 383 -16.15 14.30 2.53
N LYS A 384 -16.96 15.23 3.03
CA LYS A 384 -18.04 15.86 2.25
C LYS A 384 -17.51 16.59 1.03
N ALA A 385 -16.37 17.26 1.15
CA ALA A 385 -15.73 17.95 0.02
C ALA A 385 -15.20 16.96 -1.04
N LEU A 386 -14.64 15.81 -0.60
CA LEU A 386 -14.08 14.81 -1.51
C LEU A 386 -15.15 13.99 -2.22
N PHE A 387 -16.18 13.53 -1.50
CA PHE A 387 -17.14 12.55 -1.99
C PHE A 387 -18.55 13.11 -2.21
N LYS A 388 -18.75 14.45 -1.96
CA LYS A 388 -20.03 15.12 -2.17
C LYS A 388 -21.21 14.28 -1.66
N ASP A 389 -22.07 13.81 -2.56
CA ASP A 389 -23.29 13.06 -2.23
C ASP A 389 -23.02 11.62 -1.74
N THR A 390 -21.81 11.09 -1.98
CA THR A 390 -21.45 9.70 -1.59
C THR A 390 -20.66 9.60 -0.29
N TRP A 391 -20.48 10.70 0.45
CA TRP A 391 -19.71 10.72 1.70
C TRP A 391 -20.27 9.77 2.78
N GLU A 392 -21.60 9.59 2.82
CA GLU A 392 -22.24 8.65 3.75
C GLU A 392 -21.89 7.20 3.45
N THR A 393 -21.52 6.88 2.22
CA THR A 393 -21.01 5.55 1.88
C THR A 393 -19.68 5.26 2.60
N ILE A 394 -18.83 6.27 2.77
CA ILE A 394 -17.58 6.10 3.53
C ILE A 394 -17.87 5.82 5.00
N THR A 395 -18.70 6.65 5.63
CA THR A 395 -19.04 6.49 7.05
C THR A 395 -19.82 5.18 7.31
N GLY A 396 -20.73 4.82 6.39
CA GLY A 396 -21.56 3.61 6.49
C GLY A 396 -20.77 2.31 6.27
N ASN A 397 -19.64 2.35 5.57
CA ASN A 397 -18.75 1.21 5.39
C ASN A 397 -17.64 1.10 6.46
N CYS A 398 -17.66 1.95 7.48
CA CYS A 398 -16.79 1.85 8.65
C CYS A 398 -17.61 1.41 9.86
N ASP A 399 -17.58 0.11 10.21
CA ASP A 399 -18.33 -0.41 11.37
C ASP A 399 -17.81 0.15 12.71
N THR A 400 -16.66 0.83 12.71
CA THR A 400 -16.08 1.51 13.87
C THR A 400 -15.78 2.98 13.55
N LEU A 401 -16.25 3.91 14.41
CA LEU A 401 -15.89 5.31 14.37
C LEU A 401 -15.28 5.71 15.71
N VAL A 402 -14.13 6.39 15.67
CA VAL A 402 -13.45 6.95 16.85
C VAL A 402 -13.37 8.46 16.71
N TYR A 403 -13.98 9.18 17.64
CA TYR A 403 -13.92 10.63 17.72
C TYR A 403 -12.98 11.08 18.83
N LEU A 404 -11.95 11.83 18.47
CA LEU A 404 -10.89 12.29 19.38
C LEU A 404 -11.02 13.76 19.80
N GLY A 405 -12.09 14.42 19.38
CA GLY A 405 -12.29 15.85 19.61
C GLY A 405 -11.94 16.70 18.39
N GLY A 406 -12.47 17.90 18.35
CA GLY A 406 -12.26 18.85 17.26
C GLY A 406 -13.04 20.14 17.50
N ASN A 407 -13.01 21.12 16.58
CA ASN A 407 -13.68 22.41 16.72
C ASN A 407 -14.71 22.70 15.61
N GLU A 408 -14.99 21.72 14.74
CA GLU A 408 -15.88 21.93 13.59
C GLU A 408 -17.34 21.62 13.94
N LYS A 409 -18.23 22.61 13.73
CA LYS A 409 -19.64 22.59 14.18
C LYS A 409 -20.43 21.40 13.59
N SER A 410 -20.27 21.11 12.30
CA SER A 410 -21.05 20.05 11.67
C SER A 410 -20.65 18.66 12.18
N THR A 411 -19.38 18.48 12.54
CA THR A 411 -18.89 17.25 13.20
C THR A 411 -19.49 17.10 14.59
N HIS A 412 -19.57 18.18 15.42
CA HIS A 412 -20.17 18.08 16.75
C HIS A 412 -21.67 17.71 16.67
N GLN A 413 -22.40 18.30 15.71
CA GLN A 413 -23.81 17.96 15.49
C GLN A 413 -23.96 16.50 15.10
N TYR A 414 -23.18 16.02 14.13
CA TYR A 414 -23.20 14.63 13.69
C TYR A 414 -22.90 13.65 14.83
N ILE A 415 -21.87 13.90 15.63
CA ILE A 415 -21.50 13.05 16.78
C ILE A 415 -22.61 13.06 17.85
N SER A 416 -23.21 14.23 18.14
CA SER A 416 -24.33 14.33 19.09
C SER A 416 -25.56 13.56 18.60
N GLU A 417 -25.88 13.64 17.31
CA GLU A 417 -26.97 12.86 16.69
C GLU A 417 -26.70 11.35 16.77
N MET A 418 -25.47 10.91 16.52
CA MET A 418 -25.06 9.51 16.64
C MET A 418 -25.13 8.98 18.09
N LEU A 419 -24.90 9.83 19.08
CA LEU A 419 -25.05 9.47 20.50
C LEU A 419 -26.49 9.18 20.85
N GLY A 420 -27.45 9.81 20.16
CA GLY A 420 -28.89 9.63 20.37
C GLY A 420 -29.41 10.35 21.60
N LYS A 421 -30.72 10.13 21.89
CA LYS A 421 -31.41 10.76 22.99
C LYS A 421 -31.73 9.76 24.08
N SER A 422 -31.72 10.23 25.35
CA SER A 422 -32.20 9.52 26.51
C SER A 422 -33.39 10.28 27.10
N THR A 423 -34.31 9.54 27.74
CA THR A 423 -35.41 10.09 28.52
C THR A 423 -34.90 10.48 29.89
N ILE A 424 -35.09 11.72 30.28
CA ILE A 424 -34.77 12.21 31.63
C ILE A 424 -36.02 12.76 32.33
N ASP A 425 -36.11 12.57 33.65
CA ASP A 425 -37.18 13.13 34.46
C ASP A 425 -36.96 14.62 34.68
N LYS A 426 -37.95 15.42 34.36
CA LYS A 426 -37.98 16.85 34.62
C LYS A 426 -38.95 17.14 35.75
N ARG A 427 -38.45 17.71 36.83
CA ARG A 427 -39.27 18.18 37.94
C ARG A 427 -39.42 19.68 37.86
N SER A 428 -40.66 20.16 37.74
CA SER A 428 -41.02 21.58 37.83
C SER A 428 -41.78 21.82 39.13
N THR A 429 -41.29 22.78 39.93
CA THR A 429 -41.98 23.21 41.17
C THR A 429 -42.41 24.63 40.99
N GLY A 430 -43.72 24.89 41.08
CA GLY A 430 -44.30 26.22 41.13
C GLY A 430 -44.73 26.49 42.57
N GLU A 431 -44.27 27.62 43.14
CA GLU A 431 -44.67 28.08 44.47
C GLU A 431 -45.31 29.49 44.30
N THR A 432 -46.58 29.61 44.63
CA THR A 432 -47.26 30.87 44.64
C THR A 432 -47.32 31.37 46.08
N ARG A 433 -46.67 32.50 46.38
CA ARG A 433 -46.67 33.11 47.72
C ARG A 433 -47.84 34.11 47.80
N GLY A 434 -48.78 33.89 48.74
CA GLY A 434 -49.93 34.75 49.02
C GLY A 434 -50.78 34.15 50.10
N VAL A 435 -51.86 34.85 50.51
CA VAL A 435 -52.81 34.41 51.62
C VAL A 435 -53.45 33.06 51.31
N HIS A 436 -53.47 32.62 50.04
CA HIS A 436 -53.83 31.27 49.56
C HIS A 436 -52.73 30.61 48.81
N GLY A 437 -51.48 30.57 49.31
CA GLY A 437 -50.34 29.96 48.70
C GLY A 437 -50.60 28.49 48.31
N SER A 438 -50.29 28.14 47.06
CA SER A 438 -50.31 26.75 46.56
C SER A 438 -48.95 26.33 46.05
N ALA A 439 -48.53 25.11 46.38
CA ALA A 439 -47.34 24.49 45.81
C ALA A 439 -47.80 23.40 44.84
N SER A 440 -47.41 23.52 43.55
CA SER A 440 -47.62 22.48 42.57
C SER A 440 -46.30 21.81 42.24
N ARG A 441 -46.28 20.50 42.14
CA ARG A 441 -45.13 19.69 41.67
C ARG A 441 -45.57 18.94 40.44
N ASN A 442 -45.03 19.34 39.30
CA ASN A 442 -45.25 18.61 38.06
C ASN A 442 -44.03 17.75 37.75
N TYR A 443 -44.28 16.49 37.47
CA TYR A 443 -43.31 15.55 36.95
C TYR A 443 -43.57 15.40 35.45
N ASP A 444 -42.57 15.70 34.65
CA ASP A 444 -42.61 15.59 33.21
C ASP A 444 -41.39 14.83 32.75
N VAL A 445 -41.43 14.28 31.56
CA VAL A 445 -40.27 13.60 30.95
C VAL A 445 -39.80 14.41 29.76
N LEU A 446 -38.48 14.49 29.57
CA LEU A 446 -37.86 15.26 28.52
C LEU A 446 -36.86 14.38 27.78
N GLY A 447 -36.82 14.51 26.45
CA GLY A 447 -35.76 13.93 25.62
C GLY A 447 -34.54 14.85 25.65
N ARG A 448 -33.39 14.30 26.05
CA ARG A 448 -32.10 15.01 26.01
C ARG A 448 -31.10 14.17 25.24
N GLU A 449 -30.33 14.80 24.37
CA GLU A 449 -29.17 14.16 23.76
C GLU A 449 -28.23 13.63 24.85
N LEU A 450 -27.64 12.45 24.65
CA LEU A 450 -26.71 11.84 25.61
C LEU A 450 -25.52 12.76 25.88
N MET A 451 -25.05 13.45 24.85
CA MET A 451 -24.19 14.65 24.92
C MET A 451 -24.68 15.66 23.89
N THR A 452 -24.91 16.90 24.30
CA THR A 452 -25.25 17.99 23.37
C THR A 452 -24.04 18.36 22.50
N PRO A 453 -24.23 19.03 21.34
CA PRO A 453 -23.10 19.50 20.52
C PRO A 453 -22.08 20.33 21.29
N ASP A 454 -22.52 21.12 22.27
CA ASP A 454 -21.64 21.91 23.12
C ASP A 454 -20.84 21.05 24.09
N GLU A 455 -21.43 19.99 24.64
CA GLU A 455 -20.75 19.03 25.50
C GLU A 455 -19.73 18.21 24.69
N VAL A 456 -20.07 17.84 23.45
CA VAL A 456 -19.12 17.18 22.52
C VAL A 456 -17.95 18.12 22.19
N ARG A 457 -18.21 19.41 21.94
CA ARG A 457 -17.17 20.41 21.71
C ARG A 457 -16.24 20.58 22.91
N ASN A 458 -16.82 20.63 24.12
CA ASN A 458 -16.11 20.86 25.37
C ASN A 458 -15.52 19.57 25.98
N MET A 459 -15.56 18.45 25.25
CA MET A 459 -14.99 17.18 25.70
C MET A 459 -13.49 17.33 26.00
N SER A 460 -13.08 16.80 27.16
CA SER A 460 -11.65 16.83 27.55
C SER A 460 -10.77 16.19 26.48
N ASN A 461 -9.62 16.82 26.19
CA ASN A 461 -8.66 16.28 25.21
C ASN A 461 -8.06 14.92 25.61
N LYS A 462 -8.29 14.46 26.83
CA LYS A 462 -7.89 13.11 27.30
C LYS A 462 -8.94 12.03 26.95
N LYS A 463 -10.15 12.44 26.55
CA LYS A 463 -11.29 11.55 26.29
C LYS A 463 -11.51 11.32 24.80
N CYS A 464 -12.19 10.22 24.48
CA CYS A 464 -12.67 9.89 23.14
C CYS A 464 -14.05 9.26 23.20
N LEU A 465 -14.75 9.35 22.08
CA LEU A 465 -16.02 8.65 21.84
C LEU A 465 -15.78 7.57 20.80
N ILE A 466 -16.34 6.38 21.03
CA ILE A 466 -16.21 5.25 20.11
C ILE A 466 -17.61 4.73 19.80
N PHE A 467 -17.88 4.57 18.50
CA PHE A 467 -19.11 4.01 17.99
C PHE A 467 -18.77 2.71 17.27
N ILE A 468 -19.37 1.62 17.67
CA ILE A 468 -19.21 0.30 17.06
C ILE A 468 -20.60 -0.21 16.69
N LYS A 469 -20.78 -0.63 15.47
CA LYS A 469 -22.04 -1.14 14.95
C LYS A 469 -22.59 -2.27 15.85
N GLY A 470 -23.85 -2.12 16.27
CA GLY A 470 -24.52 -3.08 17.16
C GLY A 470 -24.29 -2.86 18.65
N PHE A 471 -23.49 -1.87 19.03
CA PHE A 471 -23.23 -1.51 20.43
C PHE A 471 -23.63 -0.08 20.75
N ASN A 472 -23.95 0.18 22.02
CA ASN A 472 -24.10 1.54 22.50
C ASN A 472 -22.78 2.30 22.41
N PRO A 473 -22.81 3.63 22.25
CA PRO A 473 -21.60 4.45 22.21
C PRO A 473 -20.75 4.30 23.48
N ILE A 474 -19.46 4.42 23.33
CA ILE A 474 -18.49 4.27 24.42
C ILE A 474 -17.81 5.62 24.66
N PHE A 475 -17.70 6.02 25.91
CA PHE A 475 -16.96 7.20 26.36
C PHE A 475 -15.80 6.75 27.23
N ASP A 476 -14.55 6.90 26.75
CA ASP A 476 -13.37 6.37 27.42
C ASP A 476 -12.19 7.34 27.34
N ASP A 477 -11.10 7.01 28.02
CA ASP A 477 -9.83 7.73 27.91
C ASP A 477 -9.10 7.33 26.63
N LYS A 478 -8.42 8.29 25.98
CA LYS A 478 -7.50 8.01 24.88
C LYS A 478 -6.40 7.06 25.37
N TYR A 479 -5.93 6.18 24.49
CA TYR A 479 -4.85 5.28 24.82
C TYR A 479 -3.55 6.04 25.11
N ILE A 480 -2.83 5.61 26.13
CA ILE A 480 -1.53 6.21 26.51
C ILE A 480 -0.40 5.36 25.93
N PRO A 481 0.28 5.77 24.84
CA PRO A 481 1.30 4.97 24.16
C PRO A 481 2.45 4.51 25.04
N PHE A 482 2.83 5.31 26.04
CA PHE A 482 3.90 4.99 27.01
C PHE A 482 3.67 3.68 27.78
N ARG A 483 2.44 3.19 27.84
CA ARG A 483 2.09 1.93 28.52
C ARG A 483 2.24 0.71 27.62
N HIS A 484 2.45 0.91 26.31
CA HIS A 484 2.61 -0.19 25.40
C HIS A 484 3.96 -0.88 25.59
N LYS A 485 3.98 -2.22 25.65
CA LYS A 485 5.20 -3.03 25.87
C LYS A 485 6.33 -2.74 24.87
N ASN A 486 5.98 -2.37 23.65
CA ASN A 486 6.93 -2.09 22.57
C ASN A 486 7.29 -0.61 22.45
N PHE A 487 6.77 0.26 23.33
CA PHE A 487 7.01 1.71 23.24
C PHE A 487 8.48 2.08 23.32
N SER A 488 9.24 1.43 24.22
CA SER A 488 10.68 1.65 24.36
C SER A 488 11.52 1.32 23.12
N GLN A 489 10.95 0.59 22.16
CA GLN A 489 11.62 0.28 20.90
C GLN A 489 11.37 1.35 19.83
N THR A 490 10.41 2.24 20.04
CA THR A 490 10.12 3.38 19.15
C THR A 490 11.03 4.56 19.44
N GLU A 491 11.20 5.47 18.47
CA GLU A 491 11.95 6.72 18.71
C GLU A 491 11.37 7.52 19.88
N ASP A 492 10.04 7.65 19.95
CA ASP A 492 9.34 8.35 21.03
C ASP A 492 9.64 7.75 22.41
N GLY A 493 9.98 6.48 22.48
CA GLY A 493 10.35 5.74 23.69
C GLY A 493 11.85 5.65 23.95
N GLY A 494 12.67 6.39 23.19
CA GLY A 494 14.13 6.39 23.32
C GLY A 494 14.85 5.38 22.41
N GLY A 495 14.13 4.69 21.54
CA GLY A 495 14.72 3.85 20.50
C GLY A 495 15.42 4.68 19.41
N LYS A 496 16.20 4.03 18.57
CA LYS A 496 16.89 4.69 17.45
C LYS A 496 15.89 5.12 16.38
N ALA A 497 15.96 6.37 15.94
CA ALA A 497 15.21 6.87 14.78
C ALA A 497 15.55 6.06 13.52
N TYR A 498 14.54 5.76 12.71
CA TYR A 498 14.75 5.07 11.44
C TYR A 498 15.19 6.05 10.36
N VAL A 499 16.23 5.68 9.66
CA VAL A 499 16.64 6.34 8.41
C VAL A 499 16.62 5.27 7.33
N HIS A 500 15.80 5.50 6.32
CA HIS A 500 15.70 4.56 5.20
C HIS A 500 16.89 4.73 4.26
N ASP A 501 17.51 3.61 3.93
CA ASP A 501 18.57 3.54 2.93
C ASP A 501 18.10 2.57 1.83
N PRO A 502 17.67 3.11 0.68
CA PRO A 502 17.20 2.27 -0.43
C PRO A 502 18.30 1.39 -1.01
N SER A 503 19.59 1.68 -0.78
CA SER A 503 20.69 0.84 -1.24
C SER A 503 20.73 -0.52 -0.55
N LEU A 504 20.22 -0.62 0.67
CA LEU A 504 20.13 -1.88 1.43
C LEU A 504 18.99 -2.79 0.93
N ASN A 505 17.99 -2.22 0.26
CA ASN A 505 16.88 -2.95 -0.36
C ASN A 505 17.06 -3.12 -1.86
N GLN A 506 18.13 -2.54 -2.42
CA GLN A 506 18.39 -2.64 -3.83
C GLN A 506 18.93 -4.04 -4.16
N GLU A 507 18.15 -4.80 -4.89
CA GLU A 507 18.63 -5.72 -5.92
C GLU A 507 19.36 -4.92 -7.02
N SER A 508 20.10 -3.91 -6.66
CA SER A 508 20.91 -3.22 -7.63
C SER A 508 22.07 -4.13 -7.95
N LEU A 509 22.00 -4.74 -9.11
CA LEU A 509 23.22 -4.98 -9.87
C LEU A 509 24.04 -3.71 -9.71
N ARG A 510 25.08 -3.73 -8.88
CA ARG A 510 26.08 -2.66 -8.89
C ARG A 510 26.48 -2.53 -10.35
N PRO A 511 26.59 -1.35 -10.92
CA PRO A 511 26.85 -1.20 -12.34
C PRO A 511 28.05 -2.06 -12.70
N VAL A 512 27.79 -3.16 -13.42
CA VAL A 512 28.86 -4.04 -13.90
C VAL A 512 29.58 -3.26 -14.97
N LYS A 513 30.77 -2.78 -14.64
CA LYS A 513 31.61 -2.10 -15.58
C LYS A 513 32.49 -3.16 -16.22
N LEU A 514 32.32 -3.40 -17.52
CA LEU A 514 33.27 -4.20 -18.29
C LEU A 514 34.60 -3.46 -18.28
N LEU A 515 35.60 -4.03 -17.62
CA LEU A 515 36.94 -3.45 -17.51
C LEU A 515 37.84 -4.08 -18.57
N SER A 516 38.60 -3.27 -19.28
CA SER A 516 39.70 -3.75 -20.12
C SER A 516 40.85 -4.26 -19.23
N GLU A 517 41.70 -5.15 -19.77
CA GLU A 517 42.90 -5.63 -19.05
C GLU A 517 43.78 -4.48 -18.53
N LYS A 518 43.86 -3.37 -19.27
CA LYS A 518 44.59 -2.19 -18.83
C LYS A 518 43.96 -1.56 -17.60
N GLN A 519 42.64 -1.40 -17.59
CA GLN A 519 41.89 -0.85 -16.42
C GLN A 519 41.98 -1.75 -15.20
N ILE A 520 41.98 -3.07 -15.40
CA ILE A 520 42.18 -4.05 -14.32
C ILE A 520 43.57 -3.88 -13.70
N ASN A 521 44.62 -3.71 -14.53
CA ASN A 521 45.99 -3.50 -14.05
C ASN A 521 46.15 -2.14 -13.37
N ASP A 522 45.55 -1.08 -13.93
CA ASP A 522 45.54 0.25 -13.31
C ASP A 522 44.86 0.24 -11.94
N ILE A 523 43.77 -0.51 -11.79
CA ILE A 523 43.06 -0.69 -10.48
C ILE A 523 43.90 -1.50 -9.50
N LYS A 524 44.62 -2.55 -9.98
CA LYS A 524 45.52 -3.34 -9.12
C LYS A 524 46.72 -2.54 -8.61
N GLU A 525 47.19 -1.59 -9.40
CA GLU A 525 48.31 -0.70 -9.03
C GLU A 525 47.87 0.50 -8.19
N TYR A 526 46.58 0.90 -8.27
CA TYR A 526 46.05 2.06 -7.55
C TYR A 526 45.52 1.67 -6.17
N LYS A 527 46.36 1.84 -5.15
CA LYS A 527 45.93 1.75 -3.76
C LYS A 527 45.16 3.02 -3.37
N LYS A 528 43.84 3.00 -3.45
CA LYS A 528 42.99 3.98 -2.77
C LYS A 528 42.72 3.52 -1.34
N GLU A 529 43.17 4.29 -0.36
CA GLU A 529 42.76 4.14 1.03
C GLU A 529 41.22 4.29 1.07
N ASN A 530 40.52 3.26 1.53
CA ASN A 530 39.06 3.17 1.74
C ASN A 530 38.16 2.70 0.60
N GLU A 531 38.65 2.16 -0.52
CA GLU A 531 37.80 1.47 -1.48
C GLU A 531 38.26 0.02 -1.70
N VAL A 532 37.37 -0.95 -1.38
CA VAL A 532 37.57 -2.35 -1.73
C VAL A 532 36.93 -2.58 -3.09
N VAL A 533 37.76 -2.94 -4.10
CA VAL A 533 37.28 -3.27 -5.45
C VAL A 533 37.33 -4.77 -5.62
N HIS A 534 36.17 -5.40 -5.81
CA HIS A 534 36.06 -6.82 -6.15
C HIS A 534 36.04 -6.97 -7.67
N ILE A 535 37.04 -7.63 -8.25
CA ILE A 535 37.11 -7.94 -9.68
C ILE A 535 36.64 -9.40 -9.82
N MET A 536 35.55 -9.61 -10.55
CA MET A 536 35.05 -10.92 -10.89
C MET A 536 35.39 -11.25 -12.34
N ASP A 537 36.03 -12.40 -12.56
CA ASP A 537 36.31 -12.91 -13.90
C ASP A 537 35.10 -13.73 -14.36
N MET A 538 34.22 -13.08 -15.10
CA MET A 538 32.96 -13.66 -15.59
C MET A 538 32.75 -13.27 -17.05
N SER A 539 32.22 -14.21 -17.83
CA SER A 539 31.81 -13.94 -19.20
C SER A 539 30.56 -13.04 -19.24
N LEU A 540 30.35 -12.34 -20.37
CA LEU A 540 29.16 -11.50 -20.56
C LEU A 540 27.87 -12.31 -20.43
N GLU A 541 27.87 -13.57 -20.90
CA GLU A 541 26.73 -14.48 -20.80
C GLU A 541 26.47 -14.89 -19.35
N GLU A 542 27.51 -15.13 -18.58
CA GLU A 542 27.40 -15.38 -17.13
C GLU A 542 26.88 -14.16 -16.37
N ILE A 543 27.30 -12.94 -16.75
CA ILE A 543 26.79 -11.69 -16.18
C ILE A 543 25.32 -11.49 -16.52
N MET A 544 24.88 -11.81 -17.74
CA MET A 544 23.47 -11.72 -18.15
C MET A 544 22.58 -12.77 -17.48
N MET A 545 23.15 -13.91 -17.04
CA MET A 545 22.45 -14.94 -16.27
C MET A 545 22.47 -14.69 -14.77
N LEU A 546 23.09 -13.58 -14.33
CA LEU A 546 23.10 -13.13 -12.94
C LEU A 546 21.75 -12.50 -12.55
N ASP A 547 20.67 -13.26 -12.68
CA ASP A 547 19.38 -12.88 -12.19
C ASP A 547 19.21 -13.28 -10.71
N ASP A 548 18.66 -12.39 -9.92
CA ASP A 548 18.07 -12.49 -8.58
C ASP A 548 18.76 -13.31 -7.45
N THR A 549 19.55 -14.31 -7.72
CA THR A 549 20.14 -15.17 -6.70
C THR A 549 21.39 -14.61 -6.00
N LYS A 550 21.85 -13.41 -6.34
CA LYS A 550 23.17 -12.90 -5.94
C LYS A 550 23.21 -11.91 -4.79
N ARG A 551 22.10 -11.61 -4.20
CA ARG A 551 22.04 -10.82 -2.95
C ARG A 551 22.94 -11.40 -1.85
N LEU A 552 22.97 -12.70 -1.72
CA LEU A 552 23.71 -13.41 -0.68
C LEU A 552 25.24 -13.31 -0.83
N TYR A 553 25.75 -13.26 -2.05
CA TYR A 553 27.21 -13.26 -2.28
C TYR A 553 27.90 -11.95 -1.94
N PHE A 554 27.22 -10.82 -2.04
CA PHE A 554 27.78 -9.52 -1.70
C PHE A 554 27.65 -9.13 -0.23
N GLU A 555 26.66 -9.67 0.49
CA GLU A 555 26.49 -9.42 1.93
C GLU A 555 27.55 -10.17 2.77
N ASN A 556 27.90 -11.39 2.41
CA ASN A 556 28.89 -12.19 3.13
C ASN A 556 30.35 -11.73 2.95
N SER A 557 30.67 -11.06 1.83
CA SER A 557 32.03 -10.52 1.63
C SER A 557 32.33 -9.29 2.48
N ASN A 558 31.30 -8.61 3.02
CA ASN A 558 31.48 -7.43 3.88
C ASN A 558 31.63 -7.78 5.38
N GLU A 559 31.26 -8.98 5.81
CA GLU A 559 31.38 -9.39 7.22
C GLU A 559 32.74 -9.99 7.59
N SER A 560 33.56 -10.40 6.62
CA SER A 560 34.88 -11.00 6.87
C SER A 560 36.05 -10.02 6.99
N GLU A 561 35.83 -8.71 6.80
CA GLU A 561 36.91 -7.70 6.78
C GLU A 561 37.02 -6.81 8.03
N SER A 562 36.51 -7.26 9.20
CA SER A 562 36.73 -6.52 10.46
C SER A 562 38.04 -6.87 11.19
N SER A 563 38.97 -7.57 10.55
CA SER A 563 40.33 -7.78 11.10
C SER A 563 41.35 -7.28 10.10
N GLY A 564 41.97 -6.13 10.46
CA GLY A 564 42.87 -5.38 9.61
C GLY A 564 43.95 -6.22 8.91
N ASP A 565 43.99 -6.05 7.62
CA ASP A 565 45.25 -6.06 6.90
C ASP A 565 45.14 -5.26 5.61
N GLU A 566 46.23 -4.66 5.20
CA GLU A 566 46.34 -3.61 4.18
C GLU A 566 45.86 -4.03 2.79
N GLY A 567 45.12 -3.12 2.17
CA GLY A 567 44.54 -3.15 0.83
C GLY A 567 45.30 -3.92 -0.25
N SER A 568 44.77 -5.08 -0.57
CA SER A 568 44.98 -5.75 -1.86
C SER A 568 43.64 -6.05 -2.49
N ALA A 569 43.45 -5.64 -3.75
CA ALA A 569 42.31 -6.06 -4.54
C ALA A 569 42.34 -7.58 -4.65
N LYS A 570 41.40 -8.28 -3.99
CA LYS A 570 41.24 -9.72 -4.16
C LYS A 570 40.45 -9.99 -5.44
N THR A 571 41.06 -10.66 -6.39
CA THR A 571 40.36 -11.27 -7.51
C THR A 571 39.66 -12.51 -6.95
N ILE A 572 38.36 -12.49 -6.85
CA ILE A 572 37.57 -13.64 -6.45
C ILE A 572 37.13 -14.34 -7.73
N SER A 573 37.65 -15.54 -7.97
CA SER A 573 37.17 -16.36 -9.08
C SER A 573 35.82 -16.98 -8.69
N ARG A 574 35.03 -17.33 -9.70
CA ARG A 574 33.75 -18.04 -9.50
C ARG A 574 33.93 -19.34 -8.73
N THR A 575 35.02 -20.02 -8.94
CA THR A 575 35.39 -21.25 -8.23
C THR A 575 35.54 -20.99 -6.73
N ASP A 576 36.12 -19.86 -6.33
CA ASP A 576 36.29 -19.50 -4.92
C ASP A 576 34.95 -19.22 -4.22
N ILE A 577 33.98 -18.67 -4.97
CA ILE A 577 32.61 -18.42 -4.44
C ILE A 577 31.91 -19.77 -4.19
N LEU A 578 31.93 -20.66 -5.18
CA LEU A 578 31.27 -21.97 -5.06
C LEU A 578 31.94 -22.90 -4.03
N GLU A 579 33.22 -22.69 -3.71
CA GLU A 579 33.92 -23.44 -2.68
C GLU A 579 33.58 -22.98 -1.25
N ASN A 580 33.08 -21.76 -1.08
CA ASN A 580 32.69 -21.22 0.22
C ASN A 580 31.21 -21.43 0.56
N MET A 581 30.41 -22.02 -0.35
CA MET A 581 29.00 -22.34 -0.11
C MET A 581 28.86 -23.65 0.67
N THR A 582 27.85 -23.70 1.53
CA THR A 582 27.45 -24.95 2.19
C THR A 582 26.85 -25.94 1.19
N GLU A 583 26.88 -27.22 1.50
CA GLU A 583 26.36 -28.29 0.64
C GLU A 583 24.84 -28.08 0.36
N GLN A 584 24.11 -27.56 1.34
CA GLN A 584 22.69 -27.23 1.20
C GLN A 584 22.46 -26.09 0.21
N GLU A 585 23.22 -25.02 0.31
CA GLU A 585 23.14 -23.87 -0.60
C GLU A 585 23.51 -24.23 -2.04
N LEU A 586 24.51 -25.10 -2.22
CA LEU A 586 24.88 -25.63 -3.52
C LEU A 586 23.76 -26.48 -4.14
N MET A 587 23.08 -27.32 -3.34
CA MET A 587 21.97 -28.12 -3.80
C MET A 587 20.74 -27.30 -4.14
N ASP A 588 20.44 -26.28 -3.33
CA ASP A 588 19.35 -25.35 -3.58
C ASP A 588 19.59 -24.56 -4.89
N GLU A 589 20.82 -24.16 -5.15
CA GLU A 589 21.21 -23.49 -6.40
C GLU A 589 21.09 -24.41 -7.62
N ILE A 590 21.48 -25.70 -7.51
CA ILE A 590 21.28 -26.69 -8.58
C ILE A 590 19.79 -26.84 -8.88
N THR A 591 18.98 -26.99 -7.84
CA THR A 591 17.53 -27.15 -7.96
C THR A 591 16.91 -25.93 -8.62
N ASN A 592 17.33 -24.74 -8.20
CA ASN A 592 16.85 -23.47 -8.74
C ASN A 592 17.18 -23.34 -10.23
N ARG A 593 18.42 -23.64 -10.66
CA ARG A 593 18.80 -23.63 -12.08
C ARG A 593 18.02 -24.63 -12.89
N MET A 594 17.83 -25.86 -12.38
CA MET A 594 17.03 -26.87 -13.08
C MET A 594 15.56 -26.47 -13.24
N CYS A 595 15.01 -25.68 -12.31
CA CYS A 595 13.63 -25.19 -12.37
C CYS A 595 13.45 -23.93 -13.23
N MET A 596 14.49 -23.07 -13.29
CA MET A 596 14.40 -21.74 -13.91
C MET A 596 14.99 -21.68 -15.33
N MET A 597 15.81 -22.63 -15.73
CA MET A 597 16.47 -22.65 -17.02
C MET A 597 15.98 -23.80 -17.91
N ASP A 598 15.85 -23.53 -19.20
CA ASP A 598 15.42 -24.54 -20.19
C ASP A 598 16.59 -25.44 -20.61
N PHE A 599 16.77 -26.53 -19.90
CA PHE A 599 17.72 -27.60 -20.26
C PHE A 599 17.09 -28.58 -21.24
N SER A 600 17.88 -29.05 -22.22
CA SER A 600 17.45 -30.14 -23.10
C SER A 600 17.36 -31.44 -22.31
N ARG A 601 16.60 -32.40 -22.85
CA ARG A 601 16.46 -33.74 -22.22
C ARG A 601 17.81 -34.41 -22.02
N GLU A 602 18.72 -34.28 -22.98
CA GLU A 602 20.06 -34.84 -22.96
C GLU A 602 20.94 -34.18 -21.88
N GLN A 603 20.81 -32.89 -21.70
CA GLN A 603 21.49 -32.16 -20.61
C GLN A 603 20.98 -32.59 -19.24
N ILE A 604 19.66 -32.76 -19.07
CA ILE A 604 19.06 -33.23 -17.82
C ILE A 604 19.57 -34.64 -17.48
N GLU A 605 19.68 -35.54 -18.46
CA GLU A 605 20.24 -36.89 -18.26
C GLU A 605 21.70 -36.83 -17.78
N GLU A 606 22.53 -35.94 -18.32
CA GLU A 606 23.93 -35.78 -17.90
C GLU A 606 24.07 -35.11 -16.53
N ILE A 607 23.19 -34.18 -16.18
CA ILE A 607 23.12 -33.59 -14.84
C ILE A 607 22.76 -34.67 -13.81
N THR A 608 21.76 -35.51 -14.11
CA THR A 608 21.35 -36.62 -13.22
C THR A 608 22.48 -37.60 -13.02
N LYS A 609 23.18 -38.01 -14.09
CA LYS A 609 24.36 -38.89 -13.99
C LYS A 609 25.49 -38.27 -13.16
N SER A 610 25.65 -36.97 -13.18
CA SER A 610 26.66 -36.26 -12.38
C SER A 610 26.30 -36.26 -10.89
N LEU A 611 25.00 -36.10 -10.57
CA LEU A 611 24.50 -36.19 -9.20
C LEU A 611 24.59 -37.63 -8.66
N ASP A 612 24.19 -38.61 -9.45
CA ASP A 612 24.26 -40.04 -9.08
C ASP A 612 25.71 -40.52 -8.83
N ALA A 613 26.66 -39.94 -9.57
CA ALA A 613 28.08 -40.20 -9.37
C ALA A 613 28.70 -39.48 -8.16
N HIS A 614 27.86 -38.81 -7.32
CA HIS A 614 28.28 -38.04 -6.15
C HIS A 614 29.41 -37.06 -6.45
N MET A 615 29.27 -36.35 -7.55
CA MET A 615 30.25 -35.34 -7.96
C MET A 615 30.19 -34.12 -7.02
N LYS A 616 31.32 -33.44 -6.79
CA LYS A 616 31.34 -32.21 -5.97
C LYS A 616 30.42 -31.17 -6.57
N LEU A 617 29.40 -30.74 -5.80
CA LEU A 617 28.31 -29.87 -6.27
C LEU A 617 28.82 -28.53 -6.83
N SER A 618 29.87 -27.97 -6.26
CA SER A 618 30.51 -26.74 -6.76
C SER A 618 31.08 -26.90 -8.18
N ILE A 619 31.58 -28.09 -8.52
CA ILE A 619 32.09 -28.37 -9.87
C ILE A 619 30.93 -28.58 -10.85
N LEU A 620 29.86 -29.26 -10.44
CA LEU A 620 28.66 -29.40 -11.25
C LEU A 620 28.08 -28.01 -11.59
N LEU A 621 27.94 -27.15 -10.60
CA LEU A 621 27.46 -25.78 -10.79
C LEU A 621 28.34 -24.95 -11.72
N SER A 622 29.64 -25.23 -11.82
CA SER A 622 30.56 -24.48 -12.67
C SER A 622 30.23 -24.58 -14.17
N TYR A 623 29.52 -25.61 -14.61
CA TYR A 623 29.13 -25.84 -15.99
C TYR A 623 27.63 -26.13 -16.19
N LEU A 624 26.81 -25.95 -15.17
CA LEU A 624 25.37 -26.16 -15.19
C LEU A 624 24.66 -24.97 -15.86
N TYR A 625 24.70 -24.90 -17.20
CA TYR A 625 24.05 -23.88 -18.02
C TYR A 625 23.45 -24.51 -19.28
N PRO A 626 22.31 -23.98 -19.78
CA PRO A 626 21.74 -24.42 -21.06
C PRO A 626 22.67 -24.26 -22.27
N THR A 627 23.63 -23.36 -22.18
CA THR A 627 24.66 -23.12 -23.22
C THR A 627 25.75 -24.17 -23.25
N THR A 628 25.94 -24.96 -22.18
CA THR A 628 26.92 -26.05 -22.13
C THR A 628 26.30 -27.29 -22.76
N SER A 629 26.89 -27.82 -23.82
CA SER A 629 26.34 -28.99 -24.49
C SER A 629 26.39 -30.24 -23.59
N ALA A 630 25.48 -31.20 -23.81
CA ALA A 630 25.46 -32.46 -23.06
C ALA A 630 26.79 -33.25 -23.18
N GLU A 631 27.44 -33.18 -24.36
CA GLU A 631 28.76 -33.79 -24.59
C GLU A 631 29.84 -33.12 -23.73
N GLU A 632 29.81 -31.82 -23.59
CA GLU A 632 30.76 -31.07 -22.77
C GLU A 632 30.52 -31.32 -21.28
N MET A 633 29.26 -31.43 -20.84
CA MET A 633 28.91 -31.84 -19.47
C MET A 633 29.44 -33.22 -19.16
N ALA A 634 29.27 -34.18 -20.06
CA ALA A 634 29.78 -35.55 -19.92
C ALA A 634 31.33 -35.57 -19.85
N LYS A 635 31.99 -34.77 -20.67
CA LYS A 635 33.46 -34.63 -20.67
C LYS A 635 33.96 -34.11 -19.32
N LYS A 636 33.40 -33.02 -18.82
CA LYS A 636 33.77 -32.41 -17.52
C LYS A 636 33.51 -33.34 -16.36
N ARG A 637 32.39 -34.09 -16.37
CA ARG A 637 32.12 -35.14 -15.39
C ARG A 637 33.23 -36.22 -15.39
N ASN A 638 33.57 -36.77 -16.58
CA ASN A 638 34.56 -37.84 -16.71
C ASN A 638 35.97 -37.37 -16.31
N GLU A 639 36.36 -36.15 -16.68
CA GLU A 639 37.62 -35.54 -16.26
C GLU A 639 37.74 -35.37 -14.74
N HIS A 640 36.62 -35.11 -14.07
CA HIS A 640 36.62 -34.99 -12.61
C HIS A 640 36.65 -36.32 -11.92
N LEU A 641 35.90 -37.31 -12.42
CA LEU A 641 35.89 -38.67 -11.85
C LEU A 641 37.23 -39.36 -12.05
N SER A 642 37.93 -39.15 -13.19
CA SER A 642 39.26 -39.68 -13.45
C SER A 642 40.39 -39.10 -12.58
N LYS A 643 40.16 -37.97 -11.91
CA LYS A 643 41.11 -37.37 -10.95
C LYS A 643 40.87 -37.83 -9.50
N ARG A 644 39.84 -38.65 -9.26
CA ARG A 644 39.44 -39.15 -7.95
C ARG A 644 40.01 -40.55 -7.65
N ASP A 645 40.46 -41.27 -8.70
CA ASP A 645 41.24 -42.50 -8.64
C ASP A 645 42.75 -42.17 -8.69
#